data_adaae2e7d81efc60ef5f0b5cb27dbde6
#
_entry.id   adaae2e7d81efc60ef5f0b5cb27dbde6
#
_cell.length_a   1.000
_cell.length_b   1.000
_cell.length_c   1.000
_cell.angle_alpha   90.00
_cell.angle_beta   90.00
_cell.angle_gamma   90.00
#
_symmetry.space_group_name_H-M   'P 1'
#
loop_
_entity.id
_entity.type
_entity.pdbx_description
1 polymer ?
#
loop_
_entity_poly.entity_id
_entity_poly.type
_entity_poly.pdbx_seq_one_letter_code
_entity_poly.pdbx_strand_id
1 'polypeptide(L)'
;MRRFSDTAAREGNPPRDPADPNSNDDRPVAALIGIVEWFQPGDEQHVDDVLADLRAWEVTELRTCIARTDYEATGGPEWCDCLMSHLNGQVQVLPVLALGSTTYLGPSNNGMPHGDPGEYVTFVQKVIQRYEGAFDYVELCGGFNGAGGWTCEPEMQAVAIAEMLLQAANAAREHGRRVVLGGVAPQKLDSLRFLARCGVLEAVDVVGIRAFPGLAGSDWPGWRTAIDRIRTVLSEAGSRAGVWITETGYPTAGHSLARQMDAFLAALEAPVDRVYWCTARDSHHAPQLNDAASVDEQDRHFGLKTATGQHKMLSRIWAEHGLEGLYRLQRQSRRLPQPSTRRYTLITGGAGFIGSNLAHRLLSAGRNVMVLDNLSRPGVERNLEWLHAMHTDRLIVELADIRNSAAVHRAVQKAEQIFDFSAQVAVTTSLTDPVQDFEVNARGTLNLLEAIRAAQRPIPLVYTSTNKVYGGLHDVRLRAFGDRYEPVSRCLRLQGIGEQRSLDFHSPYGCSKGTADQYVLDYARTMGLSAVVFRMSCIYGPRQFGTEDQGWVAHFLIRAMQALPITVYGDGRQVRDLLFVEDLLDAFELAQTHMSRISGQAFNIGGGPARTVSLLELLRLIGELTGQLPLTRHEDWRPADQKYYVSNTLKYQRATGWCPRVGVEEGVRRLYEWLSRAHLPVPAARPAECAVRQ
;
A
#
# COMPACT_ATOMS: atom_id res chain seq x y z
N MET A 1 -24.27 38.91 -19.86
CA MET A 1 -23.71 40.19 -19.37
C MET A 1 -23.67 40.16 -17.85
N ARG A 2 -22.52 40.01 -17.28
CA ARG A 2 -21.97 40.64 -16.07
C ARG A 2 -20.63 39.93 -15.76
N ARG A 3 -19.59 40.72 -15.98
CA ARG A 3 -18.21 40.40 -15.62
C ARG A 3 -18.10 40.45 -14.11
N PHE A 4 -17.42 39.43 -13.51
CA PHE A 4 -16.77 39.61 -12.21
C PHE A 4 -15.28 39.36 -12.41
N SER A 5 -14.56 40.46 -12.42
CA SER A 5 -13.13 40.51 -12.15
C SER A 5 -12.99 40.58 -10.62
N ASP A 6 -12.26 39.62 -10.03
CA ASP A 6 -11.63 39.83 -8.72
C ASP A 6 -10.30 39.15 -8.70
N THR A 7 -9.28 39.96 -8.84
CA THR A 7 -7.89 39.68 -8.52
C THR A 7 -7.75 39.63 -7.01
N ALA A 8 -7.72 38.39 -6.45
CA ALA A 8 -7.30 38.21 -5.07
C ALA A 8 -5.76 38.28 -5.03
N ALA A 9 -5.27 39.41 -4.52
CA ALA A 9 -3.87 39.61 -4.18
C ALA A 9 -3.42 38.55 -3.15
N ARG A 10 -2.32 37.86 -3.43
CA ARG A 10 -1.62 37.02 -2.46
C ARG A 10 -1.09 37.92 -1.35
N GLU A 11 -1.71 37.82 -0.18
CA GLU A 11 -1.15 38.42 1.04
C GLU A 11 0.16 37.67 1.35
N GLY A 12 1.27 38.40 1.28
CA GLY A 12 2.58 37.93 1.68
C GLY A 12 2.59 37.66 3.18
N ASN A 13 3.18 36.57 3.60
CA ASN A 13 3.49 36.29 5.00
C ASN A 13 4.24 37.48 5.62
N PRO A 14 3.92 37.86 6.87
CA PRO A 14 4.63 38.94 7.56
C PRO A 14 6.12 38.59 7.75
N PRO A 15 7.03 39.56 7.79
CA PRO A 15 8.44 39.33 7.96
C PRO A 15 8.71 38.64 9.29
N ARG A 16 9.53 37.57 9.27
CA ARG A 16 9.91 36.76 10.43
C ARG A 16 10.74 37.60 11.42
N ASP A 17 10.43 37.44 12.71
CA ASP A 17 11.20 37.98 13.81
C ASP A 17 12.54 37.22 13.95
N PRO A 18 13.71 37.88 13.94
CA PRO A 18 15.03 37.20 13.97
C PRO A 18 15.47 36.66 15.34
N ALA A 19 14.57 36.65 16.34
CA ALA A 19 14.95 36.41 17.74
C ALA A 19 14.37 35.17 18.41
N ASP A 20 13.90 34.14 17.69
CA ASP A 20 13.50 32.88 18.30
C ASP A 20 14.60 31.80 18.16
N PRO A 21 15.38 31.50 19.22
CA PRO A 21 16.45 30.49 19.16
C PRO A 21 15.99 29.05 19.13
N ASN A 22 14.67 28.78 19.11
CA ASN A 22 14.11 27.43 19.06
C ASN A 22 13.47 27.06 17.71
N SER A 23 13.56 27.89 16.68
CA SER A 23 13.12 27.56 15.32
C SER A 23 14.22 26.77 14.58
N ASN A 24 14.50 25.55 15.03
CA ASN A 24 15.32 24.57 14.29
C ASN A 24 14.47 23.94 13.17
N ASP A 25 13.96 24.73 12.26
CA ASP A 25 13.27 24.27 11.04
C ASP A 25 14.14 24.56 9.81
N ASP A 26 15.40 24.08 9.87
CA ASP A 26 16.31 23.96 8.71
C ASP A 26 15.92 22.78 7.79
N ARG A 27 14.63 22.56 7.58
CA ARG A 27 14.22 21.63 6.54
C ARG A 27 14.41 22.32 5.18
N PRO A 28 15.13 21.71 4.24
CA PRO A 28 15.14 22.18 2.87
C PRO A 28 13.68 22.27 2.39
N VAL A 29 13.34 23.32 1.66
CA VAL A 29 12.02 23.43 0.99
C VAL A 29 11.87 22.15 0.17
N ALA A 30 10.88 21.35 0.49
CA ALA A 30 10.65 20.08 -0.22
C ALA A 30 10.44 20.40 -1.72
N ALA A 31 11.05 19.60 -2.58
CA ALA A 31 10.87 19.71 -4.01
C ALA A 31 9.38 19.57 -4.38
N LEU A 32 8.93 20.29 -5.42
CA LEU A 32 7.60 20.09 -5.98
C LEU A 32 7.51 18.68 -6.54
N ILE A 33 6.47 17.94 -6.14
CA ILE A 33 6.28 16.56 -6.57
C ILE A 33 5.33 16.45 -7.74
N GLY A 34 5.71 15.67 -8.73
CA GLY A 34 4.88 15.22 -9.83
C GLY A 34 4.87 13.69 -9.94
N ILE A 35 3.92 13.17 -10.67
CA ILE A 35 3.82 11.75 -10.99
C ILE A 35 4.12 11.54 -12.48
N VAL A 36 4.82 10.45 -12.78
CA VAL A 36 4.99 9.96 -14.15
C VAL A 36 3.89 8.94 -14.42
N GLU A 37 3.11 9.14 -15.47
CA GLU A 37 2.16 8.15 -15.94
C GLU A 37 2.06 8.15 -17.46
N TRP A 38 1.87 6.97 -18.04
CA TRP A 38 1.79 6.76 -19.48
C TRP A 38 0.38 6.31 -19.84
N PHE A 39 -0.23 6.99 -20.81
CA PHE A 39 -1.58 6.68 -21.27
C PHE A 39 -1.55 6.19 -22.73
N GLN A 40 -2.42 5.26 -23.05
CA GLN A 40 -2.58 4.70 -24.39
C GLN A 40 -3.94 5.07 -24.98
N PRO A 41 -4.11 5.06 -26.31
CA PRO A 41 -5.40 5.27 -26.94
C PRO A 41 -6.47 4.33 -26.36
N GLY A 42 -7.58 4.92 -25.89
CA GLY A 42 -8.68 4.19 -25.25
C GLY A 42 -8.60 4.08 -23.73
N ASP A 43 -7.62 4.73 -23.09
CA ASP A 43 -7.40 4.68 -21.64
C ASP A 43 -8.12 5.81 -20.87
N GLU A 44 -9.25 6.38 -21.38
CA GLU A 44 -9.94 7.51 -20.75
C GLU A 44 -10.25 7.26 -19.28
N GLN A 45 -10.71 6.05 -18.93
CA GLN A 45 -11.00 5.70 -17.54
C GLN A 45 -9.73 5.71 -16.68
N HIS A 46 -8.60 5.30 -17.22
CA HIS A 46 -7.32 5.36 -16.51
C HIS A 46 -6.86 6.80 -16.29
N VAL A 47 -7.08 7.71 -17.26
CA VAL A 47 -6.81 9.15 -17.09
C VAL A 47 -7.62 9.72 -15.92
N ASP A 48 -8.94 9.46 -15.89
CA ASP A 48 -9.82 9.92 -14.82
C ASP A 48 -9.42 9.37 -13.44
N ASP A 49 -9.07 8.09 -13.39
CA ASP A 49 -8.62 7.43 -12.18
C ASP A 49 -7.30 8.03 -11.65
N VAL A 50 -6.34 8.32 -12.54
CA VAL A 50 -5.06 8.95 -12.17
C VAL A 50 -5.31 10.38 -11.69
N LEU A 51 -6.17 11.15 -12.35
CA LEU A 51 -6.55 12.50 -11.90
C LEU A 51 -7.21 12.48 -10.51
N ALA A 52 -8.03 11.48 -10.22
CA ALA A 52 -8.61 11.30 -8.89
C ALA A 52 -7.52 10.99 -7.84
N ASP A 53 -6.53 10.17 -8.20
CA ASP A 53 -5.39 9.84 -7.35
C ASP A 53 -4.50 11.06 -7.08
N LEU A 54 -4.17 11.84 -8.09
CA LEU A 54 -3.38 13.07 -7.96
C LEU A 54 -4.06 14.08 -7.01
N ARG A 55 -5.39 14.25 -7.14
CA ARG A 55 -6.17 15.08 -6.21
C ARG A 55 -6.10 14.57 -4.77
N ALA A 56 -6.20 13.25 -4.57
CA ALA A 56 -6.12 12.64 -3.24
C ALA A 56 -4.73 12.80 -2.59
N TRP A 57 -3.67 12.89 -3.39
CA TRP A 57 -2.30 13.12 -2.93
C TRP A 57 -1.90 14.60 -2.93
N GLU A 58 -2.81 15.51 -3.32
CA GLU A 58 -2.54 16.95 -3.48
C GLU A 58 -1.39 17.22 -4.47
N VAL A 59 -1.27 16.40 -5.50
CA VAL A 59 -0.25 16.52 -6.56
C VAL A 59 -0.83 17.29 -7.73
N THR A 60 -0.12 18.32 -8.16
CA THR A 60 -0.53 19.21 -9.27
C THR A 60 0.30 19.01 -10.54
N GLU A 61 1.32 18.19 -10.53
CA GLU A 61 2.26 17.98 -11.63
C GLU A 61 2.13 16.57 -12.20
N LEU A 62 2.02 16.45 -13.52
CA LEU A 62 1.96 15.18 -14.24
C LEU A 62 2.96 15.20 -15.40
N ARG A 63 3.83 14.20 -15.44
CA ARG A 63 4.72 13.96 -16.58
C ARG A 63 4.18 12.79 -17.40
N THR A 64 3.90 13.03 -18.69
CA THR A 64 3.38 12.00 -19.61
C THR A 64 4.03 12.10 -20.97
N CYS A 65 3.89 11.06 -21.81
CA CYS A 65 4.55 10.99 -23.09
C CYS A 65 3.58 11.25 -24.25
N ILE A 66 4.05 12.00 -25.24
CA ILE A 66 3.48 12.07 -26.57
C ILE A 66 4.57 11.56 -27.51
N ALA A 67 4.46 10.29 -27.91
CA ALA A 67 5.43 9.69 -28.82
C ALA A 67 5.09 10.04 -30.27
N ARG A 68 6.09 10.36 -31.08
CA ARG A 68 5.89 10.71 -32.48
C ARG A 68 5.17 9.61 -33.26
N THR A 69 5.59 8.37 -33.09
CA THR A 69 4.98 7.23 -33.79
C THR A 69 3.52 7.02 -33.45
N ASP A 70 3.15 7.25 -32.21
CA ASP A 70 1.76 7.11 -31.72
C ASP A 70 0.92 8.31 -32.19
N TYR A 71 1.50 9.51 -32.17
CA TYR A 71 0.85 10.74 -32.64
C TYR A 71 0.60 10.74 -34.15
N GLU A 72 1.55 10.21 -34.95
CA GLU A 72 1.43 10.13 -36.42
C GLU A 72 0.60 8.92 -36.89
N ALA A 73 0.25 7.99 -35.97
CA ALA A 73 -0.63 6.87 -36.30
C ALA A 73 -2.08 7.34 -36.51
N THR A 74 -2.87 6.49 -37.19
CA THR A 74 -4.30 6.77 -37.40
C THR A 74 -5.03 6.91 -36.05
N GLY A 75 -5.69 8.05 -35.84
CA GLY A 75 -6.38 8.37 -34.56
C GLY A 75 -5.46 8.93 -33.46
N GLY A 76 -4.15 9.05 -33.73
CA GLY A 76 -3.19 9.54 -32.75
C GLY A 76 -3.41 10.99 -32.34
N PRO A 77 -3.59 11.95 -33.27
CA PRO A 77 -3.90 13.34 -32.90
C PRO A 77 -5.21 13.47 -32.12
N GLU A 78 -6.24 12.72 -32.49
CA GLU A 78 -7.55 12.71 -31.85
C GLU A 78 -7.45 12.19 -30.41
N TRP A 79 -6.64 11.14 -30.19
CA TRP A 79 -6.35 10.65 -28.84
C TRP A 79 -5.62 11.69 -28.00
N CYS A 80 -4.58 12.33 -28.55
CA CYS A 80 -3.85 13.38 -27.85
C CYS A 80 -4.75 14.57 -27.51
N ASP A 81 -5.71 14.94 -28.40
CA ASP A 81 -6.71 15.99 -28.11
C ASP A 81 -7.60 15.59 -26.94
N CYS A 82 -8.07 14.33 -26.91
CA CYS A 82 -8.86 13.79 -25.81
C CYS A 82 -8.05 13.85 -24.50
N LEU A 83 -6.82 13.34 -24.49
CA LEU A 83 -5.93 13.33 -23.33
C LEU A 83 -5.69 14.76 -22.81
N MET A 84 -5.24 15.66 -23.68
CA MET A 84 -4.93 17.04 -23.29
C MET A 84 -6.17 17.78 -22.81
N SER A 85 -7.35 17.50 -23.37
CA SER A 85 -8.63 18.08 -22.91
C SER A 85 -8.98 17.62 -21.48
N HIS A 86 -8.77 16.34 -21.14
CA HIS A 86 -8.98 15.83 -19.79
C HIS A 86 -8.00 16.42 -18.77
N LEU A 87 -6.74 16.62 -19.16
CA LEU A 87 -5.70 17.12 -18.26
C LEU A 87 -5.76 18.63 -18.05
N ASN A 88 -6.27 19.37 -19.05
CA ASN A 88 -6.25 20.85 -19.06
C ASN A 88 -7.01 21.44 -17.87
N GLY A 89 -6.35 22.36 -17.15
CA GLY A 89 -6.89 23.02 -15.97
C GLY A 89 -7.02 22.16 -14.72
N GLN A 90 -6.66 20.88 -14.79
CA GLN A 90 -6.65 19.98 -13.64
C GLN A 90 -5.23 19.76 -13.08
N VAL A 91 -4.24 19.66 -13.94
CA VAL A 91 -2.83 19.46 -13.59
C VAL A 91 -1.90 20.24 -14.52
N GLN A 92 -0.70 20.54 -14.05
CA GLN A 92 0.38 21.06 -14.89
C GLN A 92 1.07 19.89 -15.58
N VAL A 93 1.04 19.87 -16.91
CA VAL A 93 1.58 18.78 -17.71
C VAL A 93 3.01 19.08 -18.11
N LEU A 94 3.92 18.12 -17.88
CA LEU A 94 5.23 18.06 -18.53
C LEU A 94 5.17 16.98 -19.64
N PRO A 95 4.87 17.35 -20.89
CA PRO A 95 4.87 16.40 -21.99
C PRO A 95 6.30 16.02 -22.36
N VAL A 96 6.56 14.73 -22.47
CA VAL A 96 7.80 14.18 -23.05
C VAL A 96 7.54 13.93 -24.53
N LEU A 97 8.23 14.65 -25.41
CA LEU A 97 8.14 14.44 -26.84
C LEU A 97 9.19 13.39 -27.24
N ALA A 98 8.73 12.13 -27.37
CA ALA A 98 9.59 11.00 -27.67
C ALA A 98 9.59 10.64 -29.17
N LEU A 99 10.69 10.05 -29.64
CA LEU A 99 10.86 9.63 -31.03
C LEU A 99 10.11 8.33 -31.34
N GLY A 100 10.09 7.38 -30.44
CA GLY A 100 9.48 6.05 -30.60
C GLY A 100 8.23 5.85 -29.76
N SER A 101 7.47 4.77 -30.04
CA SER A 101 6.24 4.44 -29.33
C SER A 101 6.43 4.24 -27.83
N THR A 102 5.46 4.68 -27.04
CA THR A 102 5.38 4.41 -25.59
C THR A 102 5.22 2.92 -25.28
N THR A 103 4.67 2.14 -26.24
CA THR A 103 4.50 0.68 -26.12
C THR A 103 5.78 -0.11 -26.41
N TYR A 104 6.81 0.53 -26.97
CA TYR A 104 8.04 -0.12 -27.43
C TYR A 104 9.29 0.64 -26.97
N LEU A 105 9.50 0.73 -25.68
CA LEU A 105 10.80 1.05 -25.11
C LEU A 105 11.66 -0.23 -24.95
N GLY A 106 11.60 -1.13 -25.95
CA GLY A 106 12.34 -2.39 -25.95
C GLY A 106 13.79 -2.28 -26.43
N PRO A 107 14.64 -3.23 -26.02
CA PRO A 107 16.10 -3.18 -26.29
C PRO A 107 16.50 -3.44 -27.74
N SER A 108 15.57 -3.73 -28.63
CA SER A 108 15.88 -4.10 -30.02
C SER A 108 16.14 -2.93 -30.95
N ASN A 109 15.86 -1.71 -30.52
CA ASN A 109 16.26 -0.50 -31.27
C ASN A 109 17.14 0.34 -30.36
N ASN A 110 18.42 0.41 -30.63
CA ASN A 110 19.48 1.15 -29.92
C ASN A 110 19.19 2.65 -29.65
N GLY A 111 17.96 3.03 -29.26
CA GLY A 111 17.57 4.41 -28.92
C GLY A 111 17.88 5.46 -30.02
N MET A 112 18.31 4.99 -31.17
CA MET A 112 18.71 5.84 -32.28
C MET A 112 17.50 6.31 -33.08
N PRO A 113 17.41 7.58 -33.43
CA PRO A 113 16.44 8.04 -34.40
C PRO A 113 16.70 7.32 -35.73
N HIS A 114 15.91 6.30 -36.03
CA HIS A 114 15.79 5.82 -37.39
C HIS A 114 14.84 6.80 -38.12
N GLY A 115 15.39 7.86 -38.70
CA GLY A 115 14.62 8.87 -39.41
C GLY A 115 15.41 10.15 -39.61
N ASP A 116 14.92 11.02 -40.45
CA ASP A 116 15.46 12.36 -40.67
C ASP A 116 15.31 13.19 -39.36
N PRO A 117 16.39 13.77 -38.80
CA PRO A 117 16.31 14.72 -37.69
C PRO A 117 15.27 15.83 -37.87
N GLY A 118 15.05 16.27 -39.12
CA GLY A 118 14.03 17.28 -39.46
C GLY A 118 12.60 16.85 -39.18
N GLU A 119 12.31 15.54 -39.27
CA GLU A 119 10.98 15.02 -38.95
C GLU A 119 10.65 15.17 -37.44
N TYR A 120 11.64 14.97 -36.56
CA TYR A 120 11.44 15.18 -35.13
C TYR A 120 11.19 16.65 -34.80
N VAL A 121 11.96 17.57 -35.37
CA VAL A 121 11.75 19.01 -35.20
C VAL A 121 10.36 19.42 -35.65
N THR A 122 9.93 18.92 -36.79
CA THR A 122 8.59 19.15 -37.34
C THR A 122 7.49 18.62 -36.41
N PHE A 123 7.68 17.44 -35.84
CA PHE A 123 6.76 16.86 -34.83
C PHE A 123 6.67 17.73 -33.58
N VAL A 124 7.82 18.15 -33.01
CA VAL A 124 7.87 19.05 -31.85
C VAL A 124 7.08 20.34 -32.12
N GLN A 125 7.30 20.97 -33.29
CA GLN A 125 6.56 22.18 -33.68
C GLN A 125 5.07 21.95 -33.78
N LYS A 126 4.63 20.86 -34.42
CA LYS A 126 3.21 20.50 -34.58
C LYS A 126 2.53 20.32 -33.22
N VAL A 127 3.16 19.60 -32.27
CA VAL A 127 2.59 19.35 -30.93
C VAL A 127 2.48 20.67 -30.17
N ILE A 128 3.54 21.50 -30.14
CA ILE A 128 3.54 22.77 -29.41
C ILE A 128 2.48 23.74 -29.96
N GLN A 129 2.34 23.82 -31.31
CA GLN A 129 1.34 24.68 -31.93
C GLN A 129 -0.08 24.19 -31.65
N ARG A 130 -0.31 22.85 -31.73
CA ARG A 130 -1.64 22.28 -31.50
C ARG A 130 -2.13 22.49 -30.06
N TYR A 131 -1.23 22.42 -29.08
CA TYR A 131 -1.55 22.54 -27.66
C TYR A 131 -0.98 23.82 -27.06
N GLU A 132 -1.08 24.93 -27.79
CA GLU A 132 -0.62 26.23 -27.34
C GLU A 132 -1.31 26.60 -26.01
N GLY A 133 -0.50 26.92 -24.99
CA GLY A 133 -1.00 27.30 -23.65
C GLY A 133 -1.33 26.12 -22.71
N ALA A 134 -1.25 24.87 -23.17
CA ALA A 134 -1.54 23.71 -22.34
C ALA A 134 -0.40 23.33 -21.37
N PHE A 135 0.83 23.74 -21.65
CA PHE A 135 2.00 23.46 -20.83
C PHE A 135 3.08 24.54 -20.97
N ASP A 136 3.82 24.80 -19.89
CA ASP A 136 4.92 25.77 -19.86
C ASP A 136 6.26 25.18 -20.26
N TYR A 137 6.48 23.92 -19.92
CA TYR A 137 7.70 23.16 -20.18
C TYR A 137 7.41 22.02 -21.16
N VAL A 138 8.41 21.66 -21.93
CA VAL A 138 8.42 20.47 -22.78
C VAL A 138 9.72 19.72 -22.59
N GLU A 139 9.64 18.40 -22.38
CA GLU A 139 10.80 17.53 -22.29
C GLU A 139 11.12 16.92 -23.64
N LEU A 140 12.35 17.13 -24.11
CA LEU A 140 12.86 16.56 -25.34
C LEU A 140 13.60 15.25 -25.07
N CYS A 141 13.26 14.18 -25.78
CA CYS A 141 13.92 12.88 -25.72
C CYS A 141 14.02 12.29 -24.30
N GLY A 142 12.96 11.72 -23.77
CA GLY A 142 12.82 11.22 -22.38
C GLY A 142 13.77 10.13 -21.90
N GLY A 143 14.77 9.69 -22.68
CA GLY A 143 15.69 8.61 -22.29
C GLY A 143 17.06 8.74 -22.92
N PHE A 144 17.75 9.83 -22.63
CA PHE A 144 18.92 10.28 -23.37
C PHE A 144 20.16 9.39 -23.27
N ASN A 145 20.53 8.85 -22.11
CA ASN A 145 21.73 8.04 -21.91
C ASN A 145 21.54 6.88 -20.91
N GLY A 146 20.37 6.24 -20.93
CA GLY A 146 20.06 5.03 -20.16
C GLY A 146 20.92 3.81 -20.56
N ALA A 147 20.62 2.63 -20.00
CA ALA A 147 21.42 1.43 -20.17
C ALA A 147 21.48 0.89 -21.62
N GLY A 148 20.52 1.22 -22.50
CA GLY A 148 20.58 1.03 -23.98
C GLY A 148 20.64 2.35 -24.72
N GLY A 149 20.91 3.43 -23.99
CA GLY A 149 20.84 4.76 -24.51
C GLY A 149 22.02 5.11 -25.41
N TRP A 150 21.89 6.28 -25.98
CA TRP A 150 22.84 6.86 -26.90
C TRP A 150 24.28 6.86 -26.38
N THR A 151 25.20 6.38 -27.23
CA THR A 151 26.64 6.48 -27.04
C THR A 151 27.20 7.54 -27.99
N CYS A 152 28.31 8.19 -27.61
CA CYS A 152 28.98 9.17 -28.49
C CYS A 152 29.71 8.50 -29.70
N GLU A 153 29.50 7.25 -29.93
CA GLU A 153 30.10 6.50 -31.07
C GLU A 153 29.02 5.83 -31.91
N PRO A 154 29.06 5.97 -33.26
CA PRO A 154 30.01 6.80 -34.01
C PRO A 154 29.74 8.31 -33.89
N GLU A 155 30.79 9.12 -33.87
CA GLU A 155 30.74 10.57 -33.60
C GLU A 155 29.80 11.32 -34.56
N MET A 156 29.68 10.88 -35.81
CA MET A 156 28.74 11.48 -36.81
C MET A 156 27.27 11.40 -36.34
N GLN A 157 26.85 10.29 -35.72
CA GLN A 157 25.48 10.15 -35.20
C GLN A 157 25.26 11.03 -33.99
N ALA A 158 26.27 11.17 -33.14
CA ALA A 158 26.24 12.04 -31.99
C ALA A 158 26.03 13.52 -32.37
N VAL A 159 26.72 13.98 -33.41
CA VAL A 159 26.56 15.34 -33.95
C VAL A 159 25.15 15.56 -34.51
N ALA A 160 24.63 14.63 -35.28
CA ALA A 160 23.27 14.74 -35.84
C ALA A 160 22.18 14.82 -34.75
N ILE A 161 22.35 14.06 -33.67
CA ILE A 161 21.42 14.14 -32.50
C ILE A 161 21.57 15.48 -31.76
N ALA A 162 22.79 15.98 -31.59
CA ALA A 162 22.99 17.27 -30.95
C ALA A 162 22.36 18.40 -31.80
N GLU A 163 22.51 18.36 -33.11
CA GLU A 163 21.88 19.31 -34.02
C GLU A 163 20.35 19.22 -33.97
N MET A 164 19.79 18.01 -33.97
CA MET A 164 18.34 17.77 -33.85
C MET A 164 17.81 18.37 -32.52
N LEU A 165 18.46 18.09 -31.40
CA LEU A 165 18.08 18.61 -30.09
C LEU A 165 18.16 20.14 -30.06
N LEU A 166 19.21 20.72 -30.60
CA LEU A 166 19.38 22.17 -30.65
C LEU A 166 18.28 22.83 -31.48
N GLN A 167 17.96 22.27 -32.66
CA GLN A 167 16.87 22.76 -33.52
C GLN A 167 15.50 22.62 -32.82
N ALA A 168 15.23 21.47 -32.21
CA ALA A 168 13.98 21.25 -31.49
C ALA A 168 13.84 22.18 -30.27
N ALA A 169 14.93 22.41 -29.53
CA ALA A 169 14.93 23.33 -28.38
C ALA A 169 14.68 24.78 -28.83
N ASN A 170 15.31 25.24 -29.91
CA ASN A 170 15.09 26.56 -30.45
C ASN A 170 13.64 26.72 -30.95
N ALA A 171 13.09 25.73 -31.64
CA ALA A 171 11.71 25.73 -32.11
C ALA A 171 10.72 25.80 -30.91
N ALA A 172 10.97 25.10 -29.81
CA ALA A 172 10.15 25.17 -28.62
C ALA A 172 10.20 26.57 -27.97
N ARG A 173 11.39 27.18 -27.90
CA ARG A 173 11.58 28.52 -27.35
C ARG A 173 10.94 29.62 -28.19
N GLU A 174 10.98 29.52 -29.52
CA GLU A 174 10.27 30.42 -30.43
C GLU A 174 8.78 30.48 -30.18
N HIS A 175 8.18 29.37 -29.68
CA HIS A 175 6.79 29.30 -29.25
C HIS A 175 6.58 29.58 -27.75
N GLY A 176 7.58 30.17 -27.09
CA GLY A 176 7.49 30.56 -25.67
C GLY A 176 7.52 29.40 -24.67
N ARG A 177 8.00 28.21 -25.07
CA ARG A 177 8.12 27.05 -24.17
C ARG A 177 9.51 26.97 -23.56
N ARG A 178 9.57 26.58 -22.29
CA ARG A 178 10.83 26.23 -21.62
C ARG A 178 11.18 24.78 -21.89
N VAL A 179 12.46 24.50 -22.09
CA VAL A 179 12.94 23.21 -22.57
C VAL A 179 13.61 22.43 -21.46
N VAL A 180 13.17 21.19 -21.26
CA VAL A 180 13.81 20.19 -20.41
C VAL A 180 14.55 19.20 -21.30
N LEU A 181 15.85 19.04 -21.11
CA LEU A 181 16.63 17.95 -21.67
C LEU A 181 16.42 16.72 -20.78
N GLY A 182 15.69 15.72 -21.27
CA GLY A 182 15.25 14.61 -20.46
C GLY A 182 16.24 13.46 -20.29
N GLY A 183 16.08 12.72 -19.20
CA GLY A 183 16.58 11.37 -19.03
C GLY A 183 18.09 11.21 -18.85
N VAL A 184 18.81 12.19 -18.31
CA VAL A 184 20.26 12.08 -18.06
C VAL A 184 20.56 11.13 -16.92
N ALA A 185 21.34 10.07 -17.19
CA ALA A 185 21.84 9.16 -16.14
C ALA A 185 23.11 9.76 -15.49
N PRO A 186 23.09 10.01 -14.18
CA PRO A 186 24.20 10.73 -13.51
C PRO A 186 25.51 9.94 -13.41
N GLN A 187 25.49 8.67 -13.78
CA GLN A 187 26.68 7.80 -13.87
C GLN A 187 27.43 7.94 -15.20
N LYS A 188 26.75 8.43 -16.26
CA LYS A 188 27.25 8.50 -17.65
C LYS A 188 27.19 9.94 -18.17
N LEU A 189 28.11 10.80 -17.74
CA LEU A 189 28.06 12.22 -18.07
C LEU A 189 28.80 12.60 -19.37
N ASP A 190 29.44 11.65 -20.06
CA ASP A 190 30.20 11.96 -21.28
C ASP A 190 29.31 12.46 -22.42
N SER A 191 28.09 11.89 -22.53
CA SER A 191 27.08 12.37 -23.47
C SER A 191 26.64 13.81 -23.15
N LEU A 192 26.46 14.14 -21.84
CA LEU A 192 26.11 15.50 -21.43
C LEU A 192 27.23 16.49 -21.74
N ARG A 193 28.51 16.12 -21.50
CA ARG A 193 29.67 16.94 -21.87
C ARG A 193 29.79 17.11 -23.40
N PHE A 194 29.43 16.07 -24.15
CA PHE A 194 29.41 16.17 -25.62
C PHE A 194 28.36 17.19 -26.07
N LEU A 195 27.12 17.11 -25.56
CA LEU A 195 26.07 18.08 -25.87
C LEU A 195 26.43 19.50 -25.46
N ALA A 196 27.17 19.66 -24.33
CA ALA A 196 27.71 20.94 -23.93
C ALA A 196 28.59 21.53 -25.01
N ARG A 197 29.56 20.74 -25.55
CA ARG A 197 30.44 21.18 -26.64
C ARG A 197 29.70 21.52 -27.93
N CYS A 198 28.55 20.91 -28.19
CA CYS A 198 27.70 21.21 -29.33
C CYS A 198 26.73 22.39 -29.09
N GLY A 199 26.81 23.07 -27.94
CA GLY A 199 25.95 24.25 -27.62
C GLY A 199 24.51 23.90 -27.22
N VAL A 200 24.16 22.64 -27.06
CA VAL A 200 22.76 22.23 -26.69
C VAL A 200 22.39 22.75 -25.30
N LEU A 201 23.33 22.80 -24.34
CA LEU A 201 23.06 23.23 -22.99
C LEU A 201 22.78 24.75 -22.84
N GLU A 202 23.01 25.53 -23.89
CA GLU A 202 22.63 26.94 -23.95
C GLU A 202 21.18 27.14 -24.37
N ALA A 203 20.63 26.13 -25.09
CA ALA A 203 19.26 26.14 -25.60
C ALA A 203 18.25 25.47 -24.67
N VAL A 204 18.67 24.86 -23.54
CA VAL A 204 17.79 24.20 -22.57
C VAL A 204 17.71 24.98 -21.28
N ASP A 205 16.57 24.93 -20.61
CA ASP A 205 16.30 25.63 -19.35
C ASP A 205 16.48 24.70 -18.13
N VAL A 206 16.35 23.38 -18.34
CA VAL A 206 16.48 22.36 -17.30
C VAL A 206 17.15 21.11 -17.85
N VAL A 207 17.98 20.48 -17.05
CA VAL A 207 18.49 19.12 -17.28
C VAL A 207 17.77 18.16 -16.34
N GLY A 208 17.04 17.18 -16.92
CA GLY A 208 16.29 16.17 -16.22
C GLY A 208 17.13 14.94 -15.90
N ILE A 209 17.11 14.51 -14.64
CA ILE A 209 17.75 13.27 -14.20
C ILE A 209 16.77 12.11 -14.29
N ARG A 210 17.21 11.01 -14.92
CA ARG A 210 16.58 9.70 -14.83
C ARG A 210 17.46 8.76 -14.04
N ALA A 211 17.02 8.36 -12.84
CA ALA A 211 17.77 7.44 -12.00
C ALA A 211 16.86 6.66 -11.05
N PHE A 212 17.13 5.37 -10.94
CA PHE A 212 16.43 4.43 -10.07
C PHE A 212 17.42 3.87 -9.04
N PRO A 213 17.60 4.54 -7.87
CA PRO A 213 18.58 4.13 -6.86
C PRO A 213 18.45 2.69 -6.41
N GLY A 214 17.22 2.16 -6.36
CA GLY A 214 16.95 0.78 -5.98
C GLY A 214 17.48 -0.28 -6.94
N LEU A 215 17.69 0.08 -8.21
CA LEU A 215 18.23 -0.79 -9.25
C LEU A 215 19.75 -0.63 -9.43
N ALA A 216 20.31 0.50 -8.99
CA ALA A 216 21.73 0.81 -9.14
C ALA A 216 22.65 0.06 -8.13
N GLY A 217 22.05 -0.65 -7.16
CA GLY A 217 22.80 -1.42 -6.16
C GLY A 217 23.74 -0.57 -5.29
N SER A 218 24.94 -1.09 -5.00
CA SER A 218 25.98 -0.41 -4.19
C SER A 218 26.62 0.82 -4.85
N ASP A 219 26.40 0.99 -6.15
CA ASP A 219 27.11 2.02 -6.94
C ASP A 219 26.37 3.37 -6.96
N TRP A 220 25.20 3.45 -6.29
CA TRP A 220 24.45 4.69 -6.18
C TRP A 220 25.13 5.69 -5.23
N PRO A 221 25.59 6.88 -5.73
CA PRO A 221 26.35 7.83 -4.92
C PRO A 221 25.49 8.71 -3.99
N GLY A 222 24.17 8.58 -4.05
CA GLY A 222 23.20 9.48 -3.40
C GLY A 222 22.83 10.69 -4.26
N TRP A 223 21.63 11.25 -4.00
CA TRP A 223 21.05 12.33 -4.81
C TRP A 223 21.94 13.58 -4.85
N ARG A 224 22.45 14.04 -3.72
CA ARG A 224 23.31 15.23 -3.65
C ARG A 224 24.52 15.09 -4.58
N THR A 225 25.26 13.98 -4.47
CA THR A 225 26.45 13.74 -5.30
C THR A 225 26.10 13.61 -6.78
N ALA A 226 24.96 12.96 -7.11
CA ALA A 226 24.49 12.82 -8.48
C ALA A 226 24.16 14.18 -9.11
N ILE A 227 23.46 15.04 -8.37
CA ILE A 227 23.08 16.39 -8.80
C ILE A 227 24.30 17.29 -8.93
N ASP A 228 25.23 17.26 -7.96
CA ASP A 228 26.42 18.09 -7.97
C ASP A 228 27.34 17.76 -9.16
N ARG A 229 27.42 16.48 -9.56
CA ARG A 229 28.14 16.08 -10.78
C ARG A 229 27.56 16.72 -12.05
N ILE A 230 26.23 16.77 -12.17
CA ILE A 230 25.57 17.42 -13.32
C ILE A 230 25.77 18.92 -13.27
N ARG A 231 25.61 19.55 -12.10
CA ARG A 231 25.87 21.00 -11.92
C ARG A 231 27.31 21.39 -12.27
N THR A 232 28.27 20.51 -11.99
CA THR A 232 29.67 20.73 -12.42
C THR A 232 29.75 20.82 -13.94
N VAL A 233 29.15 19.89 -14.68
CA VAL A 233 29.15 19.93 -16.16
C VAL A 233 28.44 21.17 -16.69
N LEU A 234 27.33 21.58 -16.09
CA LEU A 234 26.61 22.81 -16.46
C LEU A 234 27.47 24.05 -16.24
N SER A 235 28.17 24.13 -15.09
CA SER A 235 29.06 25.23 -14.75
C SER A 235 30.27 25.30 -15.69
N GLU A 236 30.89 24.16 -16.02
CA GLU A 236 31.99 24.06 -16.99
C GLU A 236 31.56 24.52 -18.39
N ALA A 237 30.30 24.28 -18.76
CA ALA A 237 29.69 24.70 -20.02
C ALA A 237 29.16 26.15 -20.02
N GLY A 238 29.21 26.85 -18.88
CA GLY A 238 28.62 28.19 -18.75
C GLY A 238 27.08 28.22 -18.81
N SER A 239 26.42 27.07 -18.69
CA SER A 239 24.97 26.95 -18.76
C SER A 239 24.30 27.37 -17.45
N ARG A 240 23.13 28.04 -17.55
CA ARG A 240 22.28 28.43 -16.42
C ARG A 240 21.12 27.47 -16.21
N ALA A 241 21.10 26.33 -16.89
CA ALA A 241 20.01 25.36 -16.78
C ALA A 241 19.84 24.86 -15.34
N GLY A 242 18.61 24.75 -14.89
CA GLY A 242 18.24 24.09 -13.64
C GLY A 242 18.44 22.58 -13.72
N VAL A 243 18.29 21.90 -12.56
CA VAL A 243 18.34 20.42 -12.50
C VAL A 243 17.08 19.93 -11.82
N TRP A 244 16.35 19.04 -12.50
CA TRP A 244 15.18 18.35 -11.93
C TRP A 244 15.42 16.83 -11.92
N ILE A 245 14.67 16.12 -11.06
CA ILE A 245 14.56 14.67 -11.15
C ILE A 245 13.28 14.40 -11.98
N THR A 246 13.45 14.13 -13.26
CA THR A 246 12.31 13.94 -14.17
C THR A 246 11.78 12.51 -14.15
N GLU A 247 12.58 11.55 -13.67
CA GLU A 247 12.13 10.17 -13.55
C GLU A 247 12.90 9.42 -12.48
N THR A 248 12.18 8.99 -11.44
CA THR A 248 12.69 8.12 -10.38
C THR A 248 11.59 7.25 -9.80
N GLY A 249 11.98 6.20 -9.10
CA GLY A 249 11.04 5.29 -8.45
C GLY A 249 11.77 4.18 -7.70
N TYR A 250 10.99 3.36 -7.03
CA TYR A 250 11.48 2.16 -6.35
C TYR A 250 10.48 1.01 -6.55
N PRO A 251 10.88 -0.15 -7.15
CA PRO A 251 9.99 -1.25 -7.39
C PRO A 251 9.65 -1.97 -6.09
N THR A 252 8.38 -2.29 -5.92
CA THR A 252 7.90 -3.09 -4.78
C THR A 252 7.90 -4.59 -5.06
N ALA A 253 8.51 -5.04 -6.16
CA ALA A 253 8.78 -6.43 -6.40
C ALA A 253 9.47 -7.05 -5.16
N GLY A 254 9.04 -8.24 -4.75
CA GLY A 254 9.47 -8.78 -3.47
C GLY A 254 8.95 -8.03 -2.24
N HIS A 255 7.92 -7.18 -2.43
CA HIS A 255 7.17 -6.49 -1.36
C HIS A 255 8.01 -5.58 -0.46
N SER A 256 8.96 -4.84 -1.04
CA SER A 256 9.87 -3.93 -0.31
C SER A 256 9.25 -2.54 -0.06
N LEU A 257 8.08 -2.49 0.59
CA LEU A 257 7.28 -1.27 0.79
C LEU A 257 8.00 -0.16 1.58
N ALA A 258 8.70 -0.52 2.64
CA ALA A 258 9.47 0.45 3.43
C ALA A 258 10.58 1.11 2.62
N ARG A 259 11.25 0.34 1.75
CA ARG A 259 12.29 0.88 0.85
C ARG A 259 11.71 1.81 -0.21
N GLN A 260 10.50 1.53 -0.71
CA GLN A 260 9.83 2.47 -1.61
C GLN A 260 9.58 3.81 -0.91
N MET A 261 9.08 3.79 0.32
CA MET A 261 8.89 5.00 1.12
C MET A 261 10.20 5.74 1.40
N ASP A 262 11.27 5.03 1.80
CA ASP A 262 12.57 5.66 2.05
C ASP A 262 13.16 6.28 0.77
N ALA A 263 13.05 5.61 -0.37
CA ALA A 263 13.51 6.13 -1.65
C ALA A 263 12.70 7.35 -2.10
N PHE A 264 11.39 7.33 -1.88
CA PHE A 264 10.49 8.45 -2.18
C PHE A 264 10.85 9.69 -1.37
N LEU A 265 10.98 9.56 -0.06
CA LEU A 265 11.33 10.68 0.82
C LEU A 265 12.75 11.20 0.53
N ALA A 266 13.70 10.30 0.25
CA ALA A 266 15.06 10.70 -0.13
C ALA A 266 15.11 11.48 -1.46
N ALA A 267 14.21 11.17 -2.41
CA ALA A 267 14.11 11.94 -3.65
C ALA A 267 13.52 13.33 -3.41
N LEU A 268 12.52 13.46 -2.52
CA LEU A 268 11.93 14.77 -2.13
C LEU A 268 12.90 15.66 -1.37
N GLU A 269 13.83 15.08 -0.63
CA GLU A 269 14.90 15.80 0.09
C GLU A 269 16.10 16.18 -0.81
N ALA A 270 16.07 15.76 -2.08
CA ALA A 270 17.12 16.10 -3.03
C ALA A 270 17.15 17.61 -3.31
N PRO A 271 18.34 18.22 -3.52
CA PRO A 271 18.45 19.66 -3.74
C PRO A 271 18.06 20.06 -5.18
N VAL A 272 16.81 19.83 -5.55
CA VAL A 272 16.18 20.17 -6.84
C VAL A 272 14.84 20.83 -6.64
N ASP A 273 14.33 21.52 -7.66
CA ASP A 273 13.03 22.20 -7.57
C ASP A 273 11.86 21.23 -7.81
N ARG A 274 12.06 20.20 -8.63
CA ARG A 274 10.99 19.25 -9.01
C ARG A 274 11.48 17.81 -9.03
N VAL A 275 10.57 16.91 -8.60
CA VAL A 275 10.76 15.44 -8.62
C VAL A 275 9.53 14.81 -9.23
N TYR A 276 9.71 13.97 -10.25
CA TYR A 276 8.64 13.16 -10.84
C TYR A 276 8.84 11.69 -10.49
N TRP A 277 7.85 11.11 -9.81
CA TRP A 277 7.87 9.74 -9.32
C TRP A 277 7.15 8.76 -10.25
N CYS A 278 7.78 7.65 -10.58
CA CYS A 278 7.19 6.54 -11.34
C CYS A 278 6.55 5.53 -10.40
N THR A 279 5.32 5.11 -10.58
CA THR A 279 4.20 5.57 -11.36
C THR A 279 2.97 5.67 -10.46
N ALA A 280 1.80 6.12 -10.93
CA ALA A 280 0.57 6.09 -10.14
C ALA A 280 0.15 4.64 -9.85
N ARG A 281 0.20 3.76 -10.87
CA ARG A 281 -0.22 2.36 -10.77
C ARG A 281 0.83 1.39 -11.31
N ASP A 282 0.82 0.17 -10.75
CA ASP A 282 1.56 -0.95 -11.34
C ASP A 282 1.00 -1.25 -12.74
N SER A 283 1.89 -1.55 -13.66
CA SER A 283 1.50 -1.87 -15.03
C SER A 283 1.20 -3.35 -15.22
N HIS A 284 0.14 -3.67 -15.94
CA HIS A 284 -0.07 -5.02 -16.48
C HIS A 284 0.91 -5.34 -17.62
N HIS A 285 1.36 -4.30 -18.33
CA HIS A 285 2.39 -4.37 -19.35
C HIS A 285 3.62 -3.67 -18.78
N ALA A 286 4.73 -4.39 -18.62
CA ALA A 286 5.94 -3.79 -18.09
C ALA A 286 6.35 -2.58 -18.92
N PRO A 287 6.47 -1.37 -18.36
CA PRO A 287 7.29 -0.36 -18.98
C PRO A 287 8.70 -0.93 -18.98
N GLN A 288 9.32 -1.05 -20.16
CA GLN A 288 10.69 -1.56 -20.26
C GLN A 288 11.62 -0.47 -19.73
N LEU A 289 11.89 -0.52 -18.44
CA LEU A 289 12.81 0.39 -17.75
C LEU A 289 14.28 -0.05 -17.90
N ASN A 290 14.51 -1.29 -18.34
CA ASN A 290 15.84 -1.87 -18.54
C ASN A 290 16.03 -2.40 -19.94
N ASP A 291 17.19 -2.11 -20.52
CA ASP A 291 17.63 -2.54 -21.86
C ASP A 291 18.06 -4.02 -21.95
N ALA A 292 17.78 -4.84 -20.94
CA ALA A 292 18.05 -6.26 -20.98
C ALA A 292 16.87 -7.03 -21.59
N ALA A 293 17.16 -7.99 -22.43
CA ALA A 293 16.21 -8.79 -23.21
C ALA A 293 15.22 -9.67 -22.39
N SER A 294 15.18 -9.53 -21.09
CA SER A 294 14.18 -10.10 -20.19
C SER A 294 13.48 -8.94 -19.45
N VAL A 295 12.17 -8.81 -19.67
CA VAL A 295 11.31 -7.97 -18.84
C VAL A 295 11.42 -8.51 -17.42
N ASP A 296 12.19 -7.82 -16.55
CA ASP A 296 12.28 -8.22 -15.15
C ASP A 296 10.90 -7.98 -14.51
N GLU A 297 10.41 -8.97 -13.75
CA GLU A 297 9.16 -8.85 -12.99
C GLU A 297 9.16 -7.59 -12.11
N GLN A 298 10.35 -7.09 -11.74
CA GLN A 298 10.54 -5.86 -10.98
C GLN A 298 9.99 -4.63 -11.68
N ASP A 299 10.08 -4.55 -13.02
CA ASP A 299 9.68 -3.38 -13.79
C ASP A 299 8.17 -3.13 -13.79
N ARG A 300 7.38 -4.10 -13.35
CA ARG A 300 5.91 -4.00 -13.25
C ARG A 300 5.42 -3.37 -11.94
N HIS A 301 6.28 -3.19 -10.94
CA HIS A 301 5.88 -2.92 -9.56
C HIS A 301 6.31 -1.54 -9.02
N PHE A 302 6.51 -0.55 -9.88
CA PHE A 302 6.87 0.81 -9.47
C PHE A 302 5.69 1.62 -8.92
N GLY A 303 4.46 1.23 -9.23
CA GLY A 303 3.25 1.97 -8.89
C GLY A 303 3.10 2.27 -7.41
N LEU A 304 2.47 3.39 -7.13
CA LEU A 304 1.97 3.76 -5.81
C LEU A 304 0.73 2.94 -5.43
N LYS A 305 -0.02 2.50 -6.43
CA LYS A 305 -1.12 1.53 -6.32
C LYS A 305 -0.78 0.24 -7.08
N THR A 306 -1.47 -0.84 -6.75
CA THR A 306 -1.43 -2.07 -7.55
C THR A 306 -2.08 -1.85 -8.92
N ALA A 307 -1.87 -2.78 -9.84
CA ALA A 307 -2.53 -2.77 -11.14
C ALA A 307 -4.08 -2.79 -11.04
N THR A 308 -4.63 -3.35 -9.96
CA THR A 308 -6.08 -3.34 -9.66
C THR A 308 -6.55 -2.07 -8.94
N GLY A 309 -5.69 -1.06 -8.77
CA GLY A 309 -6.02 0.22 -8.16
C GLY A 309 -6.02 0.23 -6.63
N GLN A 310 -5.56 -0.83 -5.96
CA GLN A 310 -5.45 -0.84 -4.50
C GLN A 310 -4.23 -0.03 -4.05
N HIS A 311 -4.42 0.81 -3.03
CA HIS A 311 -3.33 1.57 -2.45
C HIS A 311 -2.26 0.67 -1.84
N LYS A 312 -1.00 0.91 -2.16
CA LYS A 312 0.14 0.41 -1.40
C LYS A 312 0.34 1.28 -0.15
N MET A 313 1.19 0.85 0.78
CA MET A 313 1.43 1.55 2.05
C MET A 313 1.71 3.05 1.85
N LEU A 314 2.66 3.39 0.97
CA LEU A 314 3.07 4.77 0.74
C LEU A 314 1.89 5.63 0.29
N SER A 315 1.19 5.25 -0.77
CA SER A 315 0.09 6.03 -1.34
C SER A 315 -1.10 6.17 -0.38
N ARG A 316 -1.38 5.14 0.41
CA ARG A 316 -2.44 5.19 1.42
C ARG A 316 -2.11 6.17 2.53
N ILE A 317 -0.94 6.05 3.14
CA ILE A 317 -0.50 6.95 4.21
C ILE A 317 -0.41 8.40 3.68
N TRP A 318 0.07 8.58 2.45
CA TRP A 318 0.11 9.90 1.83
C TRP A 318 -1.28 10.50 1.64
N ALA A 319 -2.23 9.76 1.09
CA ALA A 319 -3.61 10.23 0.90
C ALA A 319 -4.35 10.54 2.22
N GLU A 320 -4.10 9.74 3.27
CA GLU A 320 -4.81 9.87 4.56
C GLU A 320 -4.14 10.90 5.51
N HIS A 321 -2.82 11.08 5.44
CA HIS A 321 -2.03 11.83 6.43
C HIS A 321 -1.01 12.80 5.82
N GLY A 322 -1.03 13.00 4.51
CA GLY A 322 -0.08 13.86 3.79
C GLY A 322 1.37 13.38 3.87
N LEU A 323 2.30 14.19 3.37
CA LEU A 323 3.73 13.90 3.44
C LEU A 323 4.24 13.83 4.90
N GLU A 324 3.67 14.63 5.81
CA GLU A 324 4.05 14.60 7.23
C GLU A 324 3.77 13.22 7.86
N GLY A 325 2.70 12.53 7.45
CA GLY A 325 2.42 11.14 7.86
C GLY A 325 3.53 10.18 7.45
N LEU A 326 4.07 10.32 6.24
CA LEU A 326 5.20 9.51 5.76
C LEU A 326 6.49 9.79 6.54
N TYR A 327 6.83 11.07 6.76
CA TYR A 327 7.99 11.44 7.57
C TYR A 327 7.87 10.95 9.01
N ARG A 328 6.69 11.03 9.59
CA ARG A 328 6.41 10.50 10.94
C ARG A 328 6.64 9.00 11.00
N LEU A 329 6.09 8.25 10.05
CA LEU A 329 6.26 6.80 9.96
C LEU A 329 7.74 6.42 9.75
N GLN A 330 8.47 7.14 8.90
CA GLN A 330 9.89 6.93 8.69
C GLN A 330 10.69 7.16 9.99
N ARG A 331 10.43 8.26 10.70
CA ARG A 331 11.09 8.55 11.99
C ARG A 331 10.79 7.45 13.03
N GLN A 332 9.57 6.95 13.07
CA GLN A 332 9.17 5.87 13.96
C GLN A 332 9.90 4.56 13.60
N SER A 333 10.00 4.22 12.33
CA SER A 333 10.71 3.01 11.89
C SER A 333 12.25 3.08 12.08
N ARG A 334 12.85 4.28 12.02
CA ARG A 334 14.32 4.49 12.18
C ARG A 334 14.78 4.66 13.65
N ARG A 335 13.89 5.06 14.58
CA ARG A 335 14.23 5.27 16.00
C ARG A 335 14.52 3.99 16.77
N LEU A 336 14.51 2.87 16.11
CA LEU A 336 14.73 1.59 16.74
C LEU A 336 16.23 1.37 16.99
N PRO A 337 16.59 0.85 18.16
CA PRO A 337 17.98 0.43 18.40
C PRO A 337 18.34 -0.59 17.30
N GLN A 338 19.49 -0.37 16.65
CA GLN A 338 20.14 -1.37 15.77
C GLN A 338 19.98 -2.74 16.41
N PRO A 339 19.78 -3.82 15.67
CA PRO A 339 19.36 -5.11 16.22
C PRO A 339 20.25 -5.46 17.41
N SER A 340 19.74 -5.14 18.60
CA SER A 340 20.39 -5.54 19.83
C SER A 340 20.63 -7.03 19.78
N THR A 341 21.63 -7.55 20.45
CA THR A 341 21.87 -8.98 20.67
C THR A 341 20.66 -9.67 21.34
N ARG A 342 19.66 -8.89 21.74
CA ARG A 342 18.46 -9.34 22.49
C ARG A 342 17.49 -10.07 21.59
N ARG A 343 17.01 -11.20 22.07
CA ARG A 343 15.89 -11.92 21.47
C ARG A 343 14.56 -11.21 21.77
N TYR A 344 13.55 -11.45 20.92
CA TYR A 344 12.24 -10.83 21.03
C TYR A 344 11.11 -11.81 20.68
N THR A 345 9.89 -11.46 21.08
CA THR A 345 8.68 -12.07 20.52
C THR A 345 8.37 -11.41 19.18
N LEU A 346 8.27 -12.20 18.10
CA LEU A 346 7.85 -11.72 16.78
C LEU A 346 6.32 -11.79 16.68
N ILE A 347 5.69 -10.68 16.30
CA ILE A 347 4.26 -10.60 16.01
C ILE A 347 4.10 -10.11 14.57
N THR A 348 3.72 -11.00 13.65
CA THR A 348 3.36 -10.63 12.29
C THR A 348 1.92 -10.14 12.25
N GLY A 349 1.61 -9.12 11.43
CA GLY A 349 0.33 -8.41 11.55
C GLY A 349 0.20 -7.66 12.89
N GLY A 350 1.34 -7.24 13.45
CA GLY A 350 1.43 -6.74 14.82
C GLY A 350 0.88 -5.33 15.03
N ALA A 351 0.69 -4.52 13.97
CA ALA A 351 -0.02 -3.25 14.03
C ALA A 351 -1.55 -3.43 13.95
N GLY A 352 -2.03 -4.60 13.54
CA GLY A 352 -3.45 -4.94 13.51
C GLY A 352 -4.10 -4.97 14.89
N PHE A 353 -5.41 -5.19 14.93
CA PHE A 353 -6.21 -5.21 16.17
C PHE A 353 -5.66 -6.19 17.22
N ILE A 354 -5.55 -7.48 16.88
CA ILE A 354 -5.10 -8.51 17.83
C ILE A 354 -3.62 -8.31 18.13
N GLY A 355 -2.81 -8.05 17.10
CA GLY A 355 -1.36 -7.91 17.23
C GLY A 355 -0.94 -6.77 18.12
N SER A 356 -1.56 -5.60 18.00
CA SER A 356 -1.25 -4.43 18.83
C SER A 356 -1.63 -4.62 20.30
N ASN A 357 -2.76 -5.27 20.59
CA ASN A 357 -3.15 -5.61 21.96
C ASN A 357 -2.17 -6.61 22.58
N LEU A 358 -1.74 -7.64 21.84
CA LEU A 358 -0.74 -8.59 22.34
C LEU A 358 0.63 -7.91 22.53
N ALA A 359 1.06 -7.10 21.56
CA ALA A 359 2.31 -6.35 21.65
C ALA A 359 2.32 -5.47 22.90
N HIS A 360 1.24 -4.71 23.16
CA HIS A 360 1.10 -3.89 24.36
C HIS A 360 1.21 -4.72 25.65
N ARG A 361 0.50 -5.85 25.74
CA ARG A 361 0.54 -6.75 26.91
C ARG A 361 1.96 -7.25 27.18
N LEU A 362 2.65 -7.74 26.14
CA LEU A 362 4.01 -8.28 26.28
C LEU A 362 5.04 -7.20 26.62
N LEU A 363 4.95 -6.02 26.00
CA LEU A 363 5.80 -4.86 26.28
C LEU A 363 5.58 -4.36 27.71
N SER A 364 4.33 -4.29 28.18
CA SER A 364 3.99 -3.93 29.58
C SER A 364 4.52 -4.95 30.59
N ALA A 365 4.64 -6.22 30.20
CA ALA A 365 5.30 -7.26 30.99
C ALA A 365 6.84 -7.23 30.88
N GLY A 366 7.43 -6.19 30.26
CA GLY A 366 8.88 -6.00 30.12
C GLY A 366 9.54 -6.88 29.07
N ARG A 367 8.78 -7.50 28.14
CA ARG A 367 9.33 -8.34 27.05
C ARG A 367 9.73 -7.47 25.86
N ASN A 368 10.74 -7.91 25.12
CA ASN A 368 11.06 -7.30 23.85
C ASN A 368 10.09 -7.84 22.78
N VAL A 369 9.55 -6.97 21.95
CA VAL A 369 8.59 -7.32 20.91
C VAL A 369 9.05 -6.74 19.58
N MET A 370 9.06 -7.56 18.52
CA MET A 370 9.14 -7.10 17.13
C MET A 370 7.75 -7.22 16.50
N VAL A 371 7.25 -6.10 16.00
CA VAL A 371 6.06 -6.00 15.16
C VAL A 371 6.51 -6.00 13.71
N LEU A 372 6.05 -6.99 12.92
CA LEU A 372 6.20 -7.01 11.47
C LEU A 372 4.82 -6.76 10.85
N ASP A 373 4.68 -5.68 10.08
CA ASP A 373 3.41 -5.29 9.46
C ASP A 373 3.66 -4.49 8.18
N ASN A 374 2.78 -4.63 7.20
CA ASN A 374 2.84 -3.88 5.95
C ASN A 374 1.93 -2.65 5.96
N LEU A 375 1.21 -2.42 7.04
CA LEU A 375 0.24 -1.33 7.23
C LEU A 375 -0.78 -1.22 6.08
N SER A 376 -1.18 -2.33 5.48
CA SER A 376 -2.09 -2.33 4.32
C SER A 376 -3.53 -1.96 4.68
N ARG A 377 -3.93 -2.11 5.94
CA ARG A 377 -5.29 -1.80 6.40
C ARG A 377 -5.40 -0.40 6.96
N PRO A 378 -6.48 0.35 6.62
CA PRO A 378 -6.73 1.67 7.20
C PRO A 378 -6.83 1.62 8.73
N GLY A 379 -6.21 2.59 9.40
CA GLY A 379 -6.28 2.78 10.84
C GLY A 379 -5.24 2.00 11.66
N VAL A 380 -4.53 1.00 11.08
CA VAL A 380 -3.53 0.21 11.83
C VAL A 380 -2.30 1.05 12.21
N GLU A 381 -1.98 2.09 11.45
CA GLU A 381 -0.94 3.07 11.79
C GLU A 381 -1.19 3.76 13.13
N ARG A 382 -2.46 4.00 13.52
CA ARG A 382 -2.82 4.56 14.82
C ARG A 382 -2.49 3.61 15.98
N ASN A 383 -2.62 2.29 15.74
CA ASN A 383 -2.20 1.30 16.73
C ASN A 383 -0.69 1.30 16.90
N LEU A 384 0.06 1.48 15.80
CA LEU A 384 1.51 1.57 15.83
C LEU A 384 1.96 2.85 16.56
N GLU A 385 1.35 4.01 16.25
CA GLU A 385 1.58 5.27 16.96
C GLU A 385 1.34 5.14 18.46
N TRP A 386 0.23 4.50 18.84
CA TRP A 386 -0.07 4.22 20.24
C TRP A 386 0.97 3.33 20.90
N LEU A 387 1.41 2.25 20.26
CA LEU A 387 2.46 1.39 20.81
C LEU A 387 3.76 2.17 21.02
N HIS A 388 4.13 3.03 20.07
CA HIS A 388 5.31 3.91 20.21
C HIS A 388 5.16 4.93 21.33
N ALA A 389 3.97 5.51 21.52
CA ALA A 389 3.73 6.46 22.61
C ALA A 389 3.82 5.81 24.00
N MET A 390 3.46 4.52 24.09
CA MET A 390 3.45 3.78 25.35
C MET A 390 4.76 3.05 25.64
N HIS A 391 5.52 2.68 24.59
CA HIS A 391 6.70 1.78 24.70
C HIS A 391 7.83 2.23 23.79
N THR A 392 8.89 2.80 24.31
CA THR A 392 10.02 3.35 23.53
C THR A 392 11.19 2.39 23.39
N ASP A 393 11.47 1.55 24.40
CA ASP A 393 12.77 0.87 24.52
C ASP A 393 12.79 -0.60 24.11
N ARG A 394 11.63 -1.23 24.01
CA ARG A 394 11.49 -2.69 23.83
C ARG A 394 10.65 -3.06 22.60
N LEU A 395 10.10 -2.06 21.90
CA LEU A 395 9.35 -2.22 20.67
C LEU A 395 10.30 -2.11 19.49
N ILE A 396 10.28 -3.10 18.60
CA ILE A 396 10.95 -3.08 17.31
C ILE A 396 9.86 -3.15 16.24
N VAL A 397 9.95 -2.32 15.21
CA VAL A 397 9.00 -2.31 14.09
C VAL A 397 9.73 -2.61 12.80
N GLU A 398 9.31 -3.66 12.10
CA GLU A 398 9.74 -3.99 10.75
C GLU A 398 8.56 -3.73 9.81
N LEU A 399 8.64 -2.66 9.01
CA LEU A 399 7.64 -2.37 7.98
C LEU A 399 7.89 -3.28 6.78
N ALA A 400 7.27 -4.45 6.80
CA ALA A 400 7.46 -5.47 5.77
C ALA A 400 6.19 -6.28 5.53
N ASP A 401 6.10 -6.85 4.34
CA ASP A 401 5.03 -7.77 3.97
C ASP A 401 5.45 -9.22 4.26
N ILE A 402 4.52 -10.04 4.72
CA ILE A 402 4.75 -11.47 4.99
C ILE A 402 5.18 -12.24 3.72
N ARG A 403 4.84 -11.73 2.53
CA ARG A 403 5.26 -12.27 1.24
C ARG A 403 6.74 -12.03 0.94
N ASN A 404 7.37 -11.07 1.60
CA ASN A 404 8.81 -10.82 1.49
C ASN A 404 9.61 -11.83 2.31
N SER A 405 9.98 -12.95 1.69
CA SER A 405 10.71 -14.03 2.36
C SER A 405 12.01 -13.58 3.02
N ALA A 406 12.75 -12.65 2.40
CA ALA A 406 14.01 -12.14 2.97
C ALA A 406 13.77 -11.33 4.25
N ALA A 407 12.73 -10.49 4.31
CA ALA A 407 12.35 -9.75 5.51
C ALA A 407 11.88 -10.71 6.62
N VAL A 408 11.06 -11.70 6.27
CA VAL A 408 10.58 -12.74 7.19
C VAL A 408 11.76 -13.54 7.78
N HIS A 409 12.71 -13.97 6.94
CA HIS A 409 13.92 -14.66 7.42
C HIS A 409 14.70 -13.80 8.41
N ARG A 410 14.95 -12.52 8.12
CA ARG A 410 15.65 -11.63 9.05
C ARG A 410 14.90 -11.49 10.37
N ALA A 411 13.56 -11.32 10.33
CA ALA A 411 12.73 -11.18 11.53
C ALA A 411 12.74 -12.46 12.40
N VAL A 412 12.77 -13.65 11.79
CA VAL A 412 12.78 -14.93 12.52
C VAL A 412 14.13 -15.21 13.19
N GLN A 413 15.25 -14.68 12.66
CA GLN A 413 16.62 -14.99 13.17
C GLN A 413 16.77 -14.83 14.69
N LYS A 414 16.18 -13.81 15.29
CA LYS A 414 16.27 -13.52 16.74
C LYS A 414 14.95 -13.71 17.49
N ALA A 415 13.91 -14.21 16.81
CA ALA A 415 12.63 -14.47 17.46
C ALA A 415 12.75 -15.62 18.44
N GLU A 416 12.30 -15.47 19.68
CA GLU A 416 12.20 -16.53 20.69
C GLU A 416 10.88 -17.28 20.63
N GLN A 417 9.85 -16.62 20.10
CA GLN A 417 8.52 -17.14 19.82
C GLN A 417 7.82 -16.28 18.78
N ILE A 418 6.81 -16.82 18.12
CA ILE A 418 6.13 -16.16 17.02
C ILE A 418 4.61 -16.27 17.19
N PHE A 419 3.92 -15.14 16.98
CA PHE A 419 2.48 -15.09 16.79
C PHE A 419 2.20 -14.58 15.38
N ASP A 420 1.51 -15.39 14.59
CA ASP A 420 1.19 -15.04 13.20
C ASP A 420 -0.27 -14.58 13.07
N PHE A 421 -0.43 -13.27 12.89
CA PHE A 421 -1.71 -12.59 12.63
C PHE A 421 -1.74 -11.93 11.24
N SER A 422 -0.66 -12.06 10.46
CA SER A 422 -0.64 -11.56 9.09
C SER A 422 -1.68 -12.28 8.25
N ALA A 423 -2.63 -11.55 7.69
CA ALA A 423 -3.65 -12.14 6.83
C ALA A 423 -4.38 -11.06 5.99
N GLN A 424 -4.78 -11.45 4.78
CA GLN A 424 -5.96 -10.90 4.15
C GLN A 424 -7.16 -11.53 4.90
N VAL A 425 -8.12 -10.74 5.36
CA VAL A 425 -9.11 -11.22 6.35
C VAL A 425 -10.56 -11.09 5.90
N ALA A 426 -10.83 -10.43 4.76
CA ALA A 426 -12.18 -10.19 4.25
C ALA A 426 -12.57 -11.22 3.18
N VAL A 427 -13.70 -11.90 3.38
CA VAL A 427 -14.25 -12.84 2.39
C VAL A 427 -14.58 -12.12 1.09
N THR A 428 -15.17 -10.93 1.16
CA THR A 428 -15.54 -10.10 0.00
C THR A 428 -14.34 -9.75 -0.86
N THR A 429 -13.24 -9.25 -0.26
CA THR A 429 -12.00 -8.95 -0.97
C THR A 429 -11.39 -10.21 -1.61
N SER A 430 -11.49 -11.36 -0.96
CA SER A 430 -10.98 -12.61 -1.54
C SER A 430 -11.72 -13.06 -2.80
N LEU A 431 -12.98 -12.64 -2.97
CA LEU A 431 -13.76 -12.91 -4.18
C LEU A 431 -13.34 -12.03 -5.36
N THR A 432 -12.86 -10.81 -5.07
CA THR A 432 -12.38 -9.87 -6.11
C THR A 432 -10.92 -10.10 -6.46
N ASP A 433 -10.08 -10.49 -5.49
CA ASP A 433 -8.66 -10.77 -5.71
C ASP A 433 -8.24 -12.07 -4.98
N PRO A 434 -8.58 -13.25 -5.54
CA PRO A 434 -8.23 -14.53 -4.94
C PRO A 434 -6.73 -14.84 -4.97
N VAL A 435 -5.99 -14.27 -5.91
CA VAL A 435 -4.54 -14.46 -6.02
C VAL A 435 -3.83 -13.77 -4.86
N GLN A 436 -4.16 -12.51 -4.60
CA GLN A 436 -3.61 -11.78 -3.46
C GLN A 436 -3.96 -12.46 -2.13
N ASP A 437 -5.21 -12.95 -1.99
CA ASP A 437 -5.64 -13.70 -0.81
C ASP A 437 -4.78 -14.94 -0.57
N PHE A 438 -4.52 -15.73 -1.62
CA PHE A 438 -3.64 -16.91 -1.56
C PHE A 438 -2.19 -16.53 -1.22
N GLU A 439 -1.64 -15.53 -1.91
CA GLU A 439 -0.26 -15.10 -1.70
C GLU A 439 -0.01 -14.58 -0.28
N VAL A 440 -0.95 -13.85 0.31
CA VAL A 440 -0.82 -13.36 1.69
C VAL A 440 -1.03 -14.51 2.69
N ASN A 441 -2.14 -15.26 2.58
CA ASN A 441 -2.56 -16.19 3.61
C ASN A 441 -1.81 -17.53 3.55
N ALA A 442 -1.64 -18.11 2.35
CA ALA A 442 -1.01 -19.41 2.18
C ALA A 442 0.50 -19.30 1.94
N ARG A 443 0.90 -18.50 0.92
CA ARG A 443 2.32 -18.33 0.58
C ARG A 443 3.07 -17.60 1.71
N GLY A 444 2.48 -16.54 2.28
CA GLY A 444 3.07 -15.79 3.39
C GLY A 444 3.31 -16.67 4.62
N THR A 445 2.33 -17.52 4.99
CA THR A 445 2.51 -18.48 6.08
C THR A 445 3.59 -19.51 5.75
N LEU A 446 3.69 -20.00 4.52
CA LEU A 446 4.75 -20.91 4.10
C LEU A 446 6.13 -20.25 4.20
N ASN A 447 6.28 -18.98 3.80
CA ASN A 447 7.53 -18.23 3.99
C ASN A 447 7.95 -18.20 5.46
N LEU A 448 6.99 -17.99 6.37
CA LEU A 448 7.26 -17.98 7.81
C LEU A 448 7.69 -19.36 8.32
N LEU A 449 7.01 -20.43 7.92
CA LEU A 449 7.35 -21.79 8.29
C LEU A 449 8.76 -22.18 7.81
N GLU A 450 9.12 -21.85 6.56
CA GLU A 450 10.45 -22.09 6.01
C GLU A 450 11.52 -21.26 6.74
N ALA A 451 11.23 -20.03 7.13
CA ALA A 451 12.16 -19.23 7.92
C ALA A 451 12.39 -19.82 9.33
N ILE A 452 11.33 -20.36 9.97
CA ILE A 452 11.45 -21.07 11.25
C ILE A 452 12.27 -22.33 11.10
N ARG A 453 12.00 -23.13 10.05
CA ARG A 453 12.76 -24.37 9.76
C ARG A 453 14.24 -24.07 9.51
N ALA A 454 14.54 -23.02 8.74
CA ALA A 454 15.92 -22.61 8.44
C ALA A 454 16.69 -22.09 9.66
N ALA A 455 16.02 -21.63 10.71
CA ALA A 455 16.64 -21.15 11.95
C ALA A 455 17.29 -22.29 12.77
N GLN A 456 16.97 -23.57 12.50
CA GLN A 456 17.52 -24.79 13.13
C GLN A 456 17.51 -24.76 14.67
N ARG A 457 16.50 -24.13 15.27
CA ARG A 457 16.27 -24.05 16.71
C ARG A 457 14.78 -24.04 17.00
N PRO A 458 14.34 -24.47 18.19
CA PRO A 458 12.93 -24.44 18.54
C PRO A 458 12.45 -22.97 18.66
N ILE A 459 11.47 -22.61 17.85
CA ILE A 459 10.76 -21.33 17.92
C ILE A 459 9.27 -21.65 17.95
N PRO A 460 8.60 -21.52 19.10
CA PRO A 460 7.17 -21.79 19.20
C PRO A 460 6.36 -20.81 18.31
N LEU A 461 5.42 -21.37 17.54
CA LEU A 461 4.50 -20.64 16.67
C LEU A 461 3.05 -20.82 17.12
N VAL A 462 2.35 -19.73 17.32
CA VAL A 462 0.87 -19.72 17.41
C VAL A 462 0.34 -19.10 16.12
N TYR A 463 -0.34 -19.91 15.31
CA TYR A 463 -0.95 -19.48 14.06
C TYR A 463 -2.45 -19.28 14.25
N THR A 464 -2.97 -18.16 13.72
CA THR A 464 -4.41 -17.87 13.74
C THR A 464 -5.08 -18.22 12.43
N SER A 465 -5.94 -19.23 12.48
CA SER A 465 -6.85 -19.69 11.45
C SER A 465 -8.25 -19.12 11.69
N THR A 466 -9.26 -19.65 11.04
CA THR A 466 -10.64 -19.14 11.06
C THR A 466 -11.66 -20.26 11.16
N ASN A 467 -12.85 -19.93 11.67
CA ASN A 467 -14.02 -20.82 11.63
C ASN A 467 -14.54 -21.08 10.20
N LYS A 468 -14.14 -20.26 9.21
CA LYS A 468 -14.54 -20.44 7.80
C LYS A 468 -13.97 -21.72 7.18
N VAL A 469 -12.97 -22.35 7.81
CA VAL A 469 -12.47 -23.68 7.39
C VAL A 469 -13.51 -24.80 7.52
N TYR A 470 -14.59 -24.58 8.26
CA TYR A 470 -15.72 -25.52 8.40
C TYR A 470 -16.85 -25.29 7.38
N GLY A 471 -16.68 -24.38 6.45
CA GLY A 471 -17.63 -24.13 5.36
C GLY A 471 -18.95 -23.50 5.78
N GLY A 472 -19.98 -23.70 4.97
CA GLY A 472 -21.31 -23.09 5.14
C GLY A 472 -22.17 -23.72 6.24
N LEU A 473 -21.82 -24.92 6.75
CA LEU A 473 -22.57 -25.67 7.76
C LEU A 473 -24.01 -25.97 7.34
N HIS A 474 -24.27 -26.23 6.06
CA HIS A 474 -25.62 -26.44 5.48
C HIS A 474 -26.33 -27.68 6.03
N ASP A 475 -25.58 -28.67 6.54
CA ASP A 475 -26.08 -29.87 7.19
C ASP A 475 -26.61 -29.62 8.61
N VAL A 476 -26.32 -28.48 9.22
CA VAL A 476 -26.82 -28.11 10.55
C VAL A 476 -28.27 -27.62 10.40
N ARG A 477 -29.22 -28.48 10.81
CA ARG A 477 -30.64 -28.09 10.84
C ARG A 477 -30.87 -26.99 11.87
N LEU A 478 -31.38 -25.84 11.41
CA LEU A 478 -31.69 -24.68 12.21
C LEU A 478 -33.19 -24.43 12.32
N ARG A 479 -33.62 -23.80 13.41
CA ARG A 479 -34.94 -23.23 13.57
C ARG A 479 -34.82 -21.76 13.95
N ALA A 480 -35.75 -20.93 13.53
CA ALA A 480 -35.87 -19.56 14.04
C ALA A 480 -36.48 -19.61 15.45
N PHE A 481 -35.90 -18.88 16.38
CA PHE A 481 -36.39 -18.73 17.74
C PHE A 481 -36.19 -17.27 18.16
N GLY A 482 -37.28 -16.51 18.19
CA GLY A 482 -37.22 -15.06 18.38
C GLY A 482 -36.33 -14.40 17.32
N ASP A 483 -35.34 -13.64 17.79
CA ASP A 483 -34.41 -12.87 16.97
C ASP A 483 -33.14 -13.65 16.56
N ARG A 484 -33.12 -14.97 16.68
CA ARG A 484 -31.95 -15.81 16.38
C ARG A 484 -32.27 -17.12 15.70
N TYR A 485 -31.28 -17.70 15.05
CA TYR A 485 -31.29 -19.10 14.67
C TYR A 485 -30.72 -19.98 15.78
N GLU A 486 -31.34 -21.14 16.00
CA GLU A 486 -30.84 -22.18 16.90
C GLU A 486 -30.73 -23.52 16.19
N PRO A 487 -29.66 -24.31 16.46
CA PRO A 487 -29.61 -25.70 16.00
C PRO A 487 -30.78 -26.52 16.59
N VAL A 488 -31.42 -27.36 15.79
CA VAL A 488 -32.38 -28.34 16.26
C VAL A 488 -31.71 -29.34 17.19
N SER A 489 -30.46 -29.70 16.92
CA SER A 489 -29.65 -30.58 17.77
C SER A 489 -29.37 -29.94 19.13
N ARG A 490 -29.81 -30.58 20.22
CA ARG A 490 -29.51 -30.16 21.60
C ARG A 490 -28.01 -30.19 21.89
N CYS A 491 -27.28 -31.16 21.34
CA CYS A 491 -25.85 -31.28 21.51
C CYS A 491 -25.13 -30.05 20.92
N LEU A 492 -25.45 -29.63 19.70
CA LEU A 492 -24.85 -28.44 19.08
C LEU A 492 -25.21 -27.15 19.81
N ARG A 493 -26.44 -27.04 20.36
CA ARG A 493 -26.80 -25.85 21.18
C ARG A 493 -25.95 -25.75 22.45
N LEU A 494 -25.66 -26.89 23.10
CA LEU A 494 -24.93 -26.93 24.38
C LEU A 494 -23.41 -26.90 24.19
N GLN A 495 -22.88 -27.39 23.10
CA GLN A 495 -21.43 -27.59 22.93
C GLN A 495 -20.82 -26.77 21.79
N GLY A 496 -21.61 -26.39 20.78
CA GLY A 496 -21.08 -25.74 19.57
C GLY A 496 -20.42 -26.72 18.60
N ILE A 497 -19.71 -26.17 17.61
CA ILE A 497 -19.00 -26.89 16.55
C ILE A 497 -17.59 -27.23 17.05
N GLY A 498 -17.24 -28.50 17.06
CA GLY A 498 -15.94 -28.99 17.54
C GLY A 498 -14.95 -29.30 16.40
N GLU A 499 -13.70 -29.53 16.77
CA GLU A 499 -12.57 -29.75 15.84
C GLU A 499 -12.64 -31.11 15.11
N GLN A 500 -13.46 -32.04 15.58
CA GLN A 500 -13.73 -33.33 14.91
C GLN A 500 -14.54 -33.18 13.62
N ARG A 501 -15.14 -32.00 13.39
CA ARG A 501 -15.87 -31.71 12.15
C ARG A 501 -14.90 -31.66 10.99
N SER A 502 -15.28 -32.30 9.87
CA SER A 502 -14.53 -32.26 8.63
C SER A 502 -14.37 -30.82 8.13
N LEU A 503 -13.22 -30.50 7.56
CA LEU A 503 -12.99 -29.23 6.91
C LEU A 503 -13.74 -29.21 5.57
N ASP A 504 -14.31 -28.06 5.24
CA ASP A 504 -15.10 -27.81 4.03
C ASP A 504 -14.88 -26.37 3.60
N PHE A 505 -13.82 -26.13 2.82
CA PHE A 505 -13.39 -24.77 2.48
C PHE A 505 -14.33 -24.13 1.48
N HIS A 506 -14.95 -23.02 1.88
CA HIS A 506 -15.77 -22.18 1.02
C HIS A 506 -15.14 -20.77 0.94
N SER A 507 -15.26 -20.12 -0.20
CA SER A 507 -14.57 -18.89 -0.58
C SER A 507 -13.04 -19.03 -0.72
N PRO A 508 -12.40 -18.18 -1.52
CA PRO A 508 -10.92 -18.12 -1.60
C PRO A 508 -10.28 -17.92 -0.24
N TYR A 509 -10.86 -17.06 0.62
CA TYR A 509 -10.40 -16.85 1.99
C TYR A 509 -10.41 -18.12 2.84
N GLY A 510 -11.52 -18.91 2.77
CA GLY A 510 -11.59 -20.19 3.47
C GLY A 510 -10.56 -21.20 2.96
N CYS A 511 -10.32 -21.21 1.64
CA CYS A 511 -9.32 -22.06 1.00
C CYS A 511 -7.89 -21.67 1.40
N SER A 512 -7.53 -20.41 1.32
CA SER A 512 -6.18 -19.93 1.62
C SER A 512 -5.82 -20.09 3.10
N LYS A 513 -6.73 -19.71 4.00
CA LYS A 513 -6.54 -19.90 5.46
C LYS A 513 -6.55 -21.36 5.84
N GLY A 514 -7.41 -22.20 5.19
CA GLY A 514 -7.42 -23.65 5.40
C GLY A 514 -6.15 -24.35 4.92
N THR A 515 -5.61 -23.93 3.78
CA THR A 515 -4.31 -24.40 3.28
C THR A 515 -3.21 -24.08 4.28
N ALA A 516 -3.12 -22.85 4.75
CA ALA A 516 -2.13 -22.46 5.76
C ALA A 516 -2.30 -23.21 7.09
N ASP A 517 -3.55 -23.38 7.57
CA ASP A 517 -3.89 -24.20 8.74
C ASP A 517 -3.28 -25.60 8.62
N GLN A 518 -3.44 -26.26 7.47
CA GLN A 518 -2.92 -27.61 7.23
C GLN A 518 -1.39 -27.62 7.09
N TYR A 519 -0.77 -26.64 6.45
CA TYR A 519 0.69 -26.52 6.39
C TYR A 519 1.31 -26.38 7.79
N VAL A 520 0.74 -25.53 8.66
CA VAL A 520 1.24 -25.39 10.05
C VAL A 520 1.16 -26.70 10.82
N LEU A 521 0.07 -27.45 10.69
CA LEU A 521 -0.09 -28.75 11.34
C LEU A 521 0.87 -29.78 10.77
N ASP A 522 1.08 -29.80 9.46
CA ASP A 522 2.00 -30.72 8.81
C ASP A 522 3.45 -30.43 9.21
N TYR A 523 3.90 -29.19 9.19
CA TYR A 523 5.24 -28.80 9.63
C TYR A 523 5.50 -29.18 11.10
N ALA A 524 4.48 -29.08 11.94
CA ALA A 524 4.61 -29.54 13.32
C ALA A 524 4.77 -31.07 13.43
N ARG A 525 4.03 -31.82 12.61
CA ARG A 525 4.00 -33.30 12.66
C ARG A 525 5.18 -33.96 11.93
N THR A 526 5.51 -33.45 10.74
CA THR A 526 6.51 -34.06 9.84
C THR A 526 7.88 -33.45 10.01
N MET A 527 8.00 -32.18 10.32
CA MET A 527 9.28 -31.46 10.45
C MET A 527 9.63 -31.11 11.89
N GLY A 528 8.77 -31.43 12.86
CA GLY A 528 9.02 -31.24 14.28
C GLY A 528 8.98 -29.80 14.76
N LEU A 529 8.32 -28.88 14.03
CA LEU A 529 8.14 -27.52 14.50
C LEU A 529 7.21 -27.49 15.71
N SER A 530 7.52 -26.63 16.69
CA SER A 530 6.63 -26.36 17.82
C SER A 530 5.55 -25.38 17.40
N ALA A 531 4.41 -25.87 16.86
CA ALA A 531 3.37 -25.02 16.31
C ALA A 531 1.96 -25.48 16.70
N VAL A 532 1.05 -24.53 16.93
CA VAL A 532 -0.36 -24.74 17.24
C VAL A 532 -1.24 -23.85 16.37
N VAL A 533 -2.41 -24.36 15.97
CA VAL A 533 -3.39 -23.64 15.15
C VAL A 533 -4.61 -23.26 16.00
N PHE A 534 -4.97 -21.97 15.98
CA PHE A 534 -6.18 -21.44 16.59
C PHE A 534 -7.21 -21.11 15.51
N ARG A 535 -8.30 -21.89 15.42
CA ARG A 535 -9.45 -21.63 14.55
C ARG A 535 -10.40 -20.70 15.28
N MET A 536 -10.24 -19.41 15.02
CA MET A 536 -10.94 -18.37 15.77
C MET A 536 -12.37 -18.13 15.25
N SER A 537 -13.27 -17.80 16.18
CA SER A 537 -14.57 -17.22 15.93
C SER A 537 -14.48 -15.68 15.85
N CYS A 538 -15.55 -14.96 16.20
CA CYS A 538 -15.61 -13.51 16.13
C CYS A 538 -14.90 -12.89 17.33
N ILE A 539 -13.73 -12.31 17.10
CA ILE A 539 -12.96 -11.58 18.13
C ILE A 539 -13.31 -10.10 18.04
N TYR A 540 -13.49 -9.43 19.18
CA TYR A 540 -13.81 -8.01 19.25
C TYR A 540 -13.15 -7.34 20.47
N GLY A 541 -12.99 -6.00 20.43
CA GLY A 541 -12.41 -5.26 21.52
C GLY A 541 -11.74 -3.95 21.11
N PRO A 542 -11.11 -3.24 22.06
CA PRO A 542 -10.35 -2.00 21.80
C PRO A 542 -9.29 -2.17 20.70
N ARG A 543 -8.99 -1.09 20.00
CA ARG A 543 -8.04 -1.06 18.87
C ARG A 543 -8.53 -1.75 17.57
N GLN A 544 -9.80 -2.16 17.53
CA GLN A 544 -10.42 -2.70 16.33
C GLN A 544 -11.10 -1.57 15.54
N PHE A 545 -10.49 -1.19 14.41
CA PHE A 545 -11.10 -0.28 13.44
C PHE A 545 -11.96 -1.11 12.47
N GLY A 546 -13.18 -1.47 12.94
CA GLY A 546 -14.10 -2.32 12.20
C GLY A 546 -14.60 -1.68 10.92
N THR A 547 -14.62 -2.45 9.85
CA THR A 547 -15.22 -2.09 8.56
C THR A 547 -16.41 -3.00 8.25
N GLU A 548 -17.16 -2.68 7.19
CA GLU A 548 -18.30 -3.50 6.78
C GLU A 548 -17.90 -4.97 6.50
N ASP A 549 -16.69 -5.18 6.00
CA ASP A 549 -16.19 -6.51 5.63
C ASP A 549 -15.54 -7.27 6.78
N GLN A 550 -15.15 -6.58 7.84
CA GLN A 550 -14.49 -7.21 8.98
C GLN A 550 -14.64 -6.44 10.29
N GLY A 551 -14.84 -7.25 11.37
CA GLY A 551 -14.99 -6.70 12.71
C GLY A 551 -16.37 -6.09 12.89
N TRP A 552 -17.41 -6.82 12.47
CA TRP A 552 -18.80 -6.36 12.41
C TRP A 552 -19.33 -5.79 13.73
N VAL A 553 -18.88 -6.29 14.89
CA VAL A 553 -19.25 -5.74 16.22
C VAL A 553 -18.76 -4.29 16.36
N ALA A 554 -17.48 -4.06 16.06
CA ALA A 554 -16.91 -2.71 16.10
C ALA A 554 -17.51 -1.82 15.01
N HIS A 555 -17.70 -2.36 13.80
CA HIS A 555 -18.34 -1.63 12.69
C HIS A 555 -19.75 -1.15 13.05
N PHE A 556 -20.59 -2.00 13.63
CA PHE A 556 -21.95 -1.64 14.02
C PHE A 556 -21.95 -0.53 15.08
N LEU A 557 -21.07 -0.63 16.09
CA LEU A 557 -20.91 0.42 17.10
C LEU A 557 -20.45 1.75 16.46
N ILE A 558 -19.42 1.72 15.61
CA ILE A 558 -18.91 2.92 14.92
C ILE A 558 -20.02 3.58 14.11
N ARG A 559 -20.76 2.81 13.30
CA ARG A 559 -21.87 3.34 12.49
C ARG A 559 -22.99 3.92 13.34
N ALA A 560 -23.38 3.23 14.41
CA ALA A 560 -24.40 3.72 15.33
C ALA A 560 -23.98 5.04 16.01
N MET A 561 -22.74 5.14 16.49
CA MET A 561 -22.20 6.37 17.11
C MET A 561 -22.12 7.55 16.12
N GLN A 562 -21.96 7.25 14.84
CA GLN A 562 -21.94 8.27 13.76
C GLN A 562 -23.34 8.56 13.19
N ALA A 563 -24.39 7.95 13.71
CA ALA A 563 -25.77 8.02 13.19
C ALA A 563 -25.88 7.64 11.70
N LEU A 564 -25.01 6.72 11.24
CA LEU A 564 -24.98 6.21 9.87
C LEU A 564 -25.72 4.85 9.76
N PRO A 565 -26.40 4.57 8.62
CA PRO A 565 -27.13 3.32 8.47
C PRO A 565 -26.18 2.10 8.48
N ILE A 566 -26.62 1.04 9.14
CA ILE A 566 -25.93 -0.26 9.22
C ILE A 566 -26.54 -1.20 8.19
N THR A 567 -25.73 -1.81 7.32
CA THR A 567 -26.20 -2.83 6.39
C THR A 567 -26.31 -4.18 7.11
N VAL A 568 -27.49 -4.76 7.12
CA VAL A 568 -27.77 -6.10 7.62
C VAL A 568 -27.97 -7.02 6.42
N TYR A 569 -27.03 -7.94 6.22
CA TYR A 569 -27.13 -8.94 5.16
C TYR A 569 -28.00 -10.11 5.62
N GLY A 570 -29.01 -10.46 4.83
CA GLY A 570 -30.01 -11.45 5.19
C GLY A 570 -31.05 -10.94 6.20
N ASP A 571 -31.54 -11.82 7.06
CA ASP A 571 -32.62 -11.52 8.01
C ASP A 571 -32.15 -11.10 9.42
N GLY A 572 -30.84 -11.01 9.63
CA GLY A 572 -30.26 -10.58 10.91
C GLY A 572 -30.30 -11.62 12.04
N ARG A 573 -30.88 -12.79 11.83
CA ARG A 573 -30.97 -13.88 12.83
C ARG A 573 -29.74 -14.76 12.92
N GLN A 574 -28.74 -14.55 12.06
CA GLN A 574 -27.50 -15.34 12.08
C GLN A 574 -26.75 -15.18 13.40
N VAL A 575 -26.30 -16.31 13.96
CA VAL A 575 -25.69 -16.37 15.30
C VAL A 575 -24.19 -16.60 15.22
N ARG A 576 -23.46 -15.86 16.03
CA ARG A 576 -22.02 -16.04 16.27
C ARG A 576 -21.73 -16.05 17.77
N ASP A 577 -20.68 -16.75 18.16
CA ASP A 577 -20.07 -16.57 19.48
C ASP A 577 -19.01 -15.48 19.44
N LEU A 578 -19.02 -14.62 20.43
CA LEU A 578 -18.13 -13.47 20.56
C LEU A 578 -17.10 -13.71 21.62
N LEU A 579 -15.83 -13.44 21.31
CA LEU A 579 -14.73 -13.50 22.27
C LEU A 579 -14.07 -12.13 22.40
N PHE A 580 -14.06 -11.62 23.64
CA PHE A 580 -13.36 -10.37 23.92
C PHE A 580 -11.85 -10.53 23.81
N VAL A 581 -11.15 -9.53 23.28
CA VAL A 581 -9.72 -9.63 22.95
C VAL A 581 -8.85 -10.03 24.12
N GLU A 582 -9.14 -9.56 25.33
CA GLU A 582 -8.35 -9.91 26.54
C GLU A 582 -8.37 -11.41 26.83
N ASP A 583 -9.53 -12.07 26.69
CA ASP A 583 -9.66 -13.51 26.85
C ASP A 583 -8.85 -14.28 25.77
N LEU A 584 -8.75 -13.74 24.55
CA LEU A 584 -7.89 -14.29 23.52
C LEU A 584 -6.41 -14.16 23.88
N LEU A 585 -6.00 -13.00 24.43
CA LEU A 585 -4.61 -12.81 24.87
C LEU A 585 -4.24 -13.80 25.99
N ASP A 586 -5.17 -14.10 26.90
CA ASP A 586 -4.98 -15.15 27.92
C ASP A 586 -4.79 -16.53 27.27
N ALA A 587 -5.54 -16.82 26.19
CA ALA A 587 -5.34 -18.06 25.42
C ALA A 587 -3.94 -18.12 24.78
N PHE A 588 -3.43 -17.02 24.24
CA PHE A 588 -2.08 -16.99 23.66
C PHE A 588 -0.98 -17.23 24.70
N GLU A 589 -1.08 -16.64 25.87
CA GLU A 589 -0.12 -16.86 26.97
C GLU A 589 -0.12 -18.32 27.44
N LEU A 590 -1.32 -18.90 27.58
CA LEU A 590 -1.44 -20.31 27.94
C LEU A 590 -0.95 -21.25 26.84
N ALA A 591 -1.11 -20.89 25.56
CA ALA A 591 -0.55 -21.67 24.47
C ALA A 591 0.98 -21.77 24.56
N GLN A 592 1.65 -20.67 24.92
CA GLN A 592 3.10 -20.69 25.13
C GLN A 592 3.52 -21.62 26.27
N THR A 593 2.84 -21.49 27.40
CA THR A 593 3.12 -22.30 28.59
C THR A 593 2.91 -23.80 28.33
N HIS A 594 1.92 -24.14 27.52
CA HIS A 594 1.52 -25.52 27.24
C HIS A 594 1.97 -26.04 25.86
N MET A 595 2.87 -25.32 25.17
CA MET A 595 3.25 -25.63 23.78
C MET A 595 3.69 -27.09 23.58
N SER A 596 4.45 -27.67 24.49
CA SER A 596 4.87 -29.06 24.42
C SER A 596 3.71 -30.07 24.39
N ARG A 597 2.58 -29.71 24.98
CA ARG A 597 1.37 -30.56 25.06
C ARG A 597 0.44 -30.33 23.86
N ILE A 598 0.39 -29.13 23.30
CA ILE A 598 -0.60 -28.72 22.29
C ILE A 598 -0.03 -28.61 20.88
N SER A 599 1.29 -28.73 20.71
CA SER A 599 1.92 -28.66 19.37
C SER A 599 1.36 -29.73 18.43
N GLY A 600 1.26 -29.40 17.14
CA GLY A 600 0.71 -30.25 16.08
C GLY A 600 -0.81 -30.44 16.15
N GLN A 601 -1.53 -29.58 16.90
CA GLN A 601 -2.97 -29.65 17.04
C GLN A 601 -3.65 -28.34 16.64
N ALA A 602 -4.92 -28.47 16.20
CA ALA A 602 -5.82 -27.33 16.01
C ALA A 602 -6.82 -27.25 17.16
N PHE A 603 -7.17 -26.02 17.57
CA PHE A 603 -8.13 -25.72 18.61
C PHE A 603 -9.11 -24.64 18.16
N ASN A 604 -10.39 -24.83 18.43
CA ASN A 604 -11.39 -23.78 18.27
C ASN A 604 -11.26 -22.79 19.44
N ILE A 605 -11.16 -21.50 19.09
CA ILE A 605 -11.07 -20.41 20.07
C ILE A 605 -12.21 -19.42 19.81
N GLY A 606 -13.05 -19.21 20.79
CA GLY A 606 -14.21 -18.35 20.72
C GLY A 606 -14.91 -18.18 22.06
N GLY A 607 -16.05 -17.48 22.06
CA GLY A 607 -16.85 -17.27 23.27
C GLY A 607 -17.61 -18.49 23.75
N GLY A 608 -17.81 -19.45 22.84
CA GLY A 608 -18.59 -20.66 23.12
C GLY A 608 -20.09 -20.40 23.29
N PRO A 609 -20.87 -21.45 23.67
CA PRO A 609 -22.33 -21.37 23.73
C PRO A 609 -22.88 -20.32 24.71
N ALA A 610 -22.14 -19.96 25.74
CA ALA A 610 -22.58 -18.97 26.74
C ALA A 610 -22.42 -17.51 26.28
N ARG A 611 -21.73 -17.25 25.16
CA ARG A 611 -21.40 -15.90 24.65
C ARG A 611 -21.81 -15.73 23.20
N THR A 612 -23.05 -16.09 22.91
CA THR A 612 -23.61 -16.01 21.55
C THR A 612 -24.52 -14.81 21.39
N VAL A 613 -24.54 -14.25 20.20
CA VAL A 613 -25.44 -13.16 19.84
C VAL A 613 -25.82 -13.26 18.36
N SER A 614 -27.08 -12.89 18.03
CA SER A 614 -27.46 -12.63 16.65
C SER A 614 -27.20 -11.17 16.28
N LEU A 615 -27.28 -10.82 14.98
CA LEU A 615 -27.14 -9.42 14.58
C LEU A 615 -28.25 -8.55 15.17
N LEU A 616 -29.50 -9.04 15.19
CA LEU A 616 -30.65 -8.32 15.78
C LEU A 616 -30.48 -8.09 17.28
N GLU A 617 -29.97 -9.07 18.02
CA GLU A 617 -29.69 -8.94 19.44
C GLU A 617 -28.56 -7.94 19.70
N LEU A 618 -27.51 -7.93 18.87
CA LEU A 618 -26.45 -6.93 18.99
C LEU A 618 -26.96 -5.52 18.69
N LEU A 619 -27.78 -5.34 17.66
CA LEU A 619 -28.38 -4.03 17.33
C LEU A 619 -29.22 -3.50 18.49
N ARG A 620 -29.97 -4.36 19.19
CA ARG A 620 -30.72 -3.97 20.39
C ARG A 620 -29.79 -3.54 21.52
N LEU A 621 -28.75 -4.33 21.81
CA LEU A 621 -27.73 -3.98 22.82
C LEU A 621 -27.04 -2.65 22.51
N ILE A 622 -26.70 -2.40 21.25
CA ILE A 622 -26.15 -1.11 20.80
C ILE A 622 -27.15 0.02 21.04
N GLY A 623 -28.43 -0.21 20.74
CA GLY A 623 -29.50 0.76 21.00
C GLY A 623 -29.63 1.13 22.48
N GLU A 624 -29.52 0.16 23.38
CA GLU A 624 -29.51 0.36 24.83
C GLU A 624 -28.29 1.20 25.27
N LEU A 625 -27.12 0.96 24.68
CA LEU A 625 -25.88 1.69 25.01
C LEU A 625 -25.85 3.12 24.45
N THR A 626 -26.40 3.32 23.25
CA THR A 626 -26.38 4.63 22.56
C THR A 626 -27.62 5.50 22.83
N GLY A 627 -28.64 4.93 23.45
CA GLY A 627 -29.90 5.60 23.74
C GLY A 627 -30.90 5.64 22.58
N GLN A 628 -30.54 5.07 21.39
CA GLN A 628 -31.42 4.99 20.24
C GLN A 628 -31.09 3.76 19.38
N LEU A 629 -32.10 3.15 18.80
CA LEU A 629 -31.89 2.03 17.88
C LEU A 629 -31.13 2.49 16.64
N PRO A 630 -30.07 1.76 16.22
CA PRO A 630 -29.33 2.09 15.00
C PRO A 630 -30.22 2.05 13.75
N LEU A 631 -29.96 2.96 12.81
CA LEU A 631 -30.56 2.90 11.49
C LEU A 631 -30.05 1.66 10.75
N THR A 632 -30.94 0.90 10.15
CA THR A 632 -30.59 -0.32 9.41
C THR A 632 -31.14 -0.30 7.99
N ARG A 633 -30.41 -0.92 7.07
CA ARG A 633 -30.87 -1.31 5.75
C ARG A 633 -30.62 -2.79 5.56
N HIS A 634 -31.49 -3.51 4.85
CA HIS A 634 -31.35 -4.93 4.58
C HIS A 634 -30.91 -5.15 3.15
N GLU A 635 -30.00 -6.11 2.96
CA GLU A 635 -29.53 -6.58 1.66
C GLU A 635 -29.52 -8.11 1.62
N ASP A 636 -29.32 -8.68 0.43
CA ASP A 636 -29.28 -10.13 0.23
C ASP A 636 -28.16 -10.79 1.03
N TRP A 637 -28.26 -12.10 1.24
CA TRP A 637 -27.26 -12.88 1.94
C TRP A 637 -25.88 -12.77 1.28
N ARG A 638 -24.86 -12.53 2.06
CA ARG A 638 -23.48 -12.59 1.56
C ARG A 638 -23.11 -14.00 1.13
N PRO A 639 -22.40 -14.18 -0.01
CA PRO A 639 -21.85 -15.48 -0.39
C PRO A 639 -21.02 -16.09 0.74
N ALA A 640 -21.13 -17.41 0.94
CA ALA A 640 -20.39 -18.18 1.95
C ALA A 640 -20.60 -17.72 3.41
N ASP A 641 -21.68 -16.97 3.73
CA ASP A 641 -21.99 -16.64 5.11
C ASP A 641 -22.73 -17.78 5.81
N GLN A 642 -22.38 -17.99 7.08
CA GLN A 642 -22.96 -19.05 7.93
C GLN A 642 -24.17 -18.49 8.68
N LYS A 643 -25.31 -19.20 8.65
CA LYS A 643 -26.45 -18.83 9.49
C LYS A 643 -26.22 -19.08 10.98
N TYR A 644 -25.32 -20.01 11.30
CA TYR A 644 -24.96 -20.34 12.66
C TYR A 644 -23.51 -20.81 12.74
N TYR A 645 -22.74 -20.22 13.61
CA TYR A 645 -21.46 -20.77 14.05
C TYR A 645 -21.23 -20.41 15.53
N VAL A 646 -20.96 -21.41 16.34
CA VAL A 646 -20.59 -21.28 17.74
C VAL A 646 -19.49 -22.28 18.04
N SER A 647 -18.39 -21.83 18.59
CA SER A 647 -17.20 -22.64 18.87
C SER A 647 -17.43 -23.60 20.03
N ASN A 648 -17.02 -24.86 19.86
CA ASN A 648 -16.76 -25.76 21.00
C ASN A 648 -15.30 -25.60 21.45
N THR A 649 -15.07 -24.97 22.56
CA THR A 649 -13.72 -24.67 23.10
C THR A 649 -13.24 -25.70 24.12
N LEU A 650 -14.00 -26.74 24.38
CA LEU A 650 -13.71 -27.73 25.43
C LEU A 650 -12.37 -28.46 25.24
N LYS A 651 -11.94 -28.67 24.00
CA LYS A 651 -10.63 -29.28 23.71
C LYS A 651 -9.50 -28.43 24.25
N TYR A 652 -9.52 -27.12 23.98
CA TYR A 652 -8.50 -26.18 24.46
C TYR A 652 -8.57 -25.99 25.99
N GLN A 653 -9.78 -25.90 26.54
CA GLN A 653 -10.02 -25.82 27.97
C GLN A 653 -9.41 -27.03 28.71
N ARG A 654 -9.62 -28.26 28.23
CA ARG A 654 -9.03 -29.47 28.83
C ARG A 654 -7.52 -29.52 28.71
N ALA A 655 -6.97 -28.95 27.64
CA ALA A 655 -5.52 -28.95 27.43
C ALA A 655 -4.78 -27.91 28.28
N THR A 656 -5.40 -26.78 28.61
CA THR A 656 -4.71 -25.61 29.19
C THR A 656 -5.39 -25.02 30.43
N GLY A 657 -6.62 -25.41 30.72
CA GLY A 657 -7.44 -24.78 31.78
C GLY A 657 -8.08 -23.44 31.36
N TRP A 658 -7.87 -23.00 30.11
CA TRP A 658 -8.42 -21.74 29.61
C TRP A 658 -9.95 -21.76 29.51
N CYS A 659 -10.59 -20.65 29.88
CA CYS A 659 -11.98 -20.39 29.56
C CYS A 659 -12.20 -18.88 29.38
N PRO A 660 -13.10 -18.45 28.47
CA PRO A 660 -13.42 -17.04 28.32
C PRO A 660 -14.16 -16.54 29.56
N ARG A 661 -13.88 -15.28 29.96
CA ARG A 661 -14.40 -14.67 31.20
C ARG A 661 -15.35 -13.51 30.90
N VAL A 662 -15.06 -12.69 29.89
CA VAL A 662 -15.82 -11.49 29.58
C VAL A 662 -17.14 -11.86 28.90
N GLY A 663 -18.27 -11.38 29.43
CA GLY A 663 -19.60 -11.53 28.83
C GLY A 663 -19.78 -10.61 27.60
N VAL A 664 -20.80 -10.91 26.76
CA VAL A 664 -21.06 -10.11 25.56
C VAL A 664 -21.37 -8.66 25.90
N GLU A 665 -22.32 -8.42 26.79
CA GLU A 665 -22.75 -7.06 27.21
C GLU A 665 -21.58 -6.25 27.76
N GLU A 666 -20.82 -6.84 28.64
CA GLU A 666 -19.65 -6.20 29.25
C GLU A 666 -18.58 -5.86 28.21
N GLY A 667 -18.26 -6.80 27.31
CA GLY A 667 -17.26 -6.56 26.27
C GLY A 667 -17.71 -5.52 25.25
N VAL A 668 -18.99 -5.51 24.84
CA VAL A 668 -19.54 -4.50 23.93
C VAL A 668 -19.52 -3.12 24.58
N ARG A 669 -19.88 -3.03 25.88
CA ARG A 669 -19.79 -1.79 26.65
C ARG A 669 -18.35 -1.26 26.72
N ARG A 670 -17.36 -2.11 27.03
CA ARG A 670 -15.94 -1.71 27.05
C ARG A 670 -15.46 -1.22 25.66
N LEU A 671 -15.89 -1.87 24.61
CA LEU A 671 -15.58 -1.43 23.23
C LEU A 671 -16.21 -0.06 22.94
N TYR A 672 -17.48 0.14 23.31
CA TYR A 672 -18.18 1.42 23.17
C TYR A 672 -17.47 2.55 23.92
N GLU A 673 -17.08 2.33 25.19
CA GLU A 673 -16.33 3.30 25.98
C GLU A 673 -14.98 3.65 25.36
N TRP A 674 -14.28 2.67 24.79
CA TRP A 674 -13.03 2.92 24.09
C TRP A 674 -13.25 3.74 22.81
N LEU A 675 -14.24 3.39 22.00
CA LEU A 675 -14.58 4.12 20.76
C LEU A 675 -14.97 5.57 21.07
N SER A 676 -15.72 5.81 22.14
CA SER A 676 -16.12 7.16 22.59
C SER A 676 -14.94 8.06 22.93
N ARG A 677 -13.84 7.48 23.42
CA ARG A 677 -12.60 8.20 23.77
C ARG A 677 -11.64 8.35 22.57
N ALA A 678 -11.75 7.47 21.58
CA ALA A 678 -10.78 7.38 20.49
C ALA A 678 -10.92 8.46 19.40
N HIS A 679 -11.89 9.37 19.50
CA HIS A 679 -12.17 10.45 18.51
C HIS A 679 -12.01 9.95 17.06
N LEU A 680 -12.80 8.94 16.69
CA LEU A 680 -12.75 8.40 15.34
C LEU A 680 -13.16 9.49 14.32
N PRO A 681 -12.38 9.71 13.25
CA PRO A 681 -12.80 10.65 12.22
C PRO A 681 -14.11 10.16 11.59
N VAL A 682 -15.01 11.10 11.36
CA VAL A 682 -16.19 10.84 10.52
C VAL A 682 -15.65 10.57 9.11
N PRO A 683 -15.92 9.42 8.50
CA PRO A 683 -15.55 9.22 7.10
C PRO A 683 -16.21 10.33 6.27
N ALA A 684 -15.45 11.01 5.41
CA ALA A 684 -16.04 11.90 4.42
C ALA A 684 -17.12 11.10 3.67
N ALA A 685 -18.34 11.62 3.64
CA ALA A 685 -19.44 10.97 2.93
C ALA A 685 -18.98 10.73 1.49
N ARG A 686 -18.89 9.47 1.05
CA ARG A 686 -18.76 9.19 -0.38
C ARG A 686 -19.95 9.88 -1.06
N PRO A 687 -19.73 10.64 -2.15
CA PRO A 687 -20.85 11.15 -2.92
C PRO A 687 -21.77 9.97 -3.25
N ALA A 688 -23.06 10.15 -3.01
CA ALA A 688 -24.06 9.15 -3.36
C ALA A 688 -23.86 8.80 -4.84
N GLU A 689 -23.50 7.55 -5.13
CA GLU A 689 -23.59 7.03 -6.49
C GLU A 689 -25.01 7.27 -6.96
N CYS A 690 -25.11 8.14 -7.97
CA CYS A 690 -26.36 8.46 -8.61
C CYS A 690 -26.94 7.17 -9.15
N ALA A 691 -28.03 6.69 -8.56
CA ALA A 691 -28.76 5.54 -9.04
C ALA A 691 -29.19 5.80 -10.48
N VAL A 692 -28.49 5.21 -11.44
CA VAL A 692 -29.02 5.05 -12.79
C VAL A 692 -30.16 4.04 -12.68
N ARG A 693 -31.38 4.57 -12.72
CA ARG A 693 -32.60 3.80 -13.04
C ARG A 693 -32.48 3.37 -14.51
N GLN A 694 -32.35 2.12 -14.78
CA GLN A 694 -33.25 1.34 -15.65
C GLN A 694 -32.85 -0.12 -15.62
#